data_a70290d26ec125a8b76a02630772dfa0
#
_entry.id   a70290d26ec125a8b76a02630772dfa0
#
_cell.length_a   1.000
_cell.length_b   1.000
_cell.length_c   1.000
_cell.angle_alpha   90.00
_cell.angle_beta   90.00
_cell.angle_gamma   90.00
#
_symmetry.space_group_name_H-M   'P 1'
#
loop_
_entity.id
_entity.type
_entity.pdbx_description
1 polymer ?
#
loop_
_entity_poly.entity_id
_entity_poly.type
_entity_poly.pdbx_seq_one_letter_code
_entity_poly.pdbx_strand_id
1 'polypeptide(L)'
;MKVLKFGGTSVGSVASILSLKHIVEKEARCQPIVVVVSALGGITDKLISTSQLAKEGKDEWKLSFEEMVSRHHQMIEAVITDPKDREDLFNKVDKLFEQLHSIYFGVYLIHDLSHKTQDAIVSYGERLSSNIVATLIRGAKWIDSREFIKTTEVNGKNELDSELTNHLVKEACANLSRITLLPGFISADSHTGETTNLGRGGSDYTAAIIAAALDAELLEIWTDVDGFMTADPKVIKSAYTIDELSYVEAMELCNFGAKVVYPPTIYPVRIKNIPIRVKNTFNPQSPGTIIKDKIENNHKPIKGISSIKGTTLITVSGLAMVGVIGVNRRIFTALADNGISVFMVSQASSESSTSIGVRDEDASEAIRVLNHEFESEIANGAIFPMHAETGLATVAIVGENMKHTPGIAGKLFGTLGRSGISVIACAQGASETNISFVVASKNLRKSMNVLHDSFFLSDYKVLNLFICGVGTVGSKLIEQIRSQQEKLKERSNLLLNVVGIASSKNAIFSREGINLNSYRTELKASEPYTPELLKEDILKMNIYNSVFVDCTASKDIAALYQTFIEHNISVVAANKIAASGKYEDYVRLKETALQRGVKFLFETNVGAGLPIIGTINDLRNSGDHILKIEAVLSGTINYIFNKLSAHVSFSQAVSEAKAQGYSEPDPRIDLSGVDVIRKLVILTREAGYCVEQDDVERQLFVPEEYFKGSLADFERNLPLLDSRFETQRKELEAQGKRWRFVATMNHGATSVTLKTFGPDHPFYNLEDSNNIVLLTTERYKQYPMLIQGYGAGASVTAAGVFANIMSIANI
;
A
#
# COMPACT_ATOMS: atom_id res chain seq x y z
N MET A 1 -36.83 21.92 -5.60
CA MET A 1 -35.75 22.47 -6.46
C MET A 1 -34.41 21.91 -6.08
N LYS A 2 -33.44 21.91 -7.00
CA LYS A 2 -32.05 21.48 -6.72
C LYS A 2 -31.06 22.63 -6.86
N VAL A 3 -29.97 22.56 -6.11
CA VAL A 3 -28.81 23.43 -6.30
C VAL A 3 -27.68 22.58 -6.86
N LEU A 4 -27.07 22.98 -7.97
CA LEU A 4 -25.97 22.31 -8.63
C LEU A 4 -24.74 23.20 -8.55
N LYS A 5 -23.64 22.66 -7.99
CA LYS A 5 -22.34 23.36 -7.95
C LYS A 5 -21.35 22.67 -8.89
N PHE A 6 -20.67 23.46 -9.72
CA PHE A 6 -19.61 22.97 -10.60
C PHE A 6 -18.24 23.54 -10.19
N GLY A 7 -17.29 22.64 -9.89
CA GLY A 7 -15.94 23.01 -9.50
C GLY A 7 -15.08 23.53 -10.67
N GLY A 8 -13.90 24.06 -10.36
CA GLY A 8 -12.98 24.61 -11.36
C GLY A 8 -12.55 23.61 -12.44
N THR A 9 -12.41 22.33 -12.12
CA THR A 9 -12.14 21.25 -13.11
C THR A 9 -13.33 21.05 -14.06
N SER A 10 -14.56 21.20 -13.54
CA SER A 10 -15.80 21.05 -14.31
C SER A 10 -16.05 22.19 -15.29
N VAL A 11 -15.36 23.31 -15.14
CA VAL A 11 -15.40 24.46 -16.05
C VAL A 11 -14.04 24.76 -16.69
N GLY A 12 -13.03 23.92 -16.47
CA GLY A 12 -11.63 24.17 -16.87
C GLY A 12 -11.29 23.92 -18.33
N SER A 13 -12.14 23.20 -19.07
CA SER A 13 -11.93 22.84 -20.48
C SER A 13 -13.22 22.92 -21.28
N VAL A 14 -13.11 23.00 -22.61
CA VAL A 14 -14.26 22.98 -23.52
C VAL A 14 -15.14 21.73 -23.31
N ALA A 15 -14.53 20.58 -23.21
CA ALA A 15 -15.25 19.31 -23.00
C ALA A 15 -16.03 19.31 -21.67
N SER A 16 -15.42 19.80 -20.58
CA SER A 16 -16.08 19.85 -19.28
C SER A 16 -17.24 20.85 -19.23
N ILE A 17 -17.10 22.02 -19.86
CA ILE A 17 -18.17 23.02 -19.94
C ILE A 17 -19.34 22.50 -20.79
N LEU A 18 -19.10 21.79 -21.88
CA LEU A 18 -20.16 21.17 -22.67
C LEU A 18 -20.89 20.05 -21.91
N SER A 19 -20.14 19.27 -21.11
CA SER A 19 -20.75 18.29 -20.18
C SER A 19 -21.64 18.98 -19.15
N LEU A 20 -21.16 20.06 -18.54
CA LEU A 20 -21.91 20.89 -17.61
C LEU A 20 -23.23 21.38 -18.25
N LYS A 21 -23.16 21.94 -19.47
CA LYS A 21 -24.35 22.36 -20.22
C LYS A 21 -25.38 21.23 -20.32
N HIS A 22 -24.94 20.05 -20.77
CA HIS A 22 -25.81 18.90 -20.93
C HIS A 22 -26.46 18.47 -19.60
N ILE A 23 -25.69 18.44 -18.50
CA ILE A 23 -26.18 18.12 -17.15
C ILE A 23 -27.25 19.14 -16.72
N VAL A 24 -26.96 20.45 -16.82
CA VAL A 24 -27.85 21.54 -16.42
C VAL A 24 -29.15 21.51 -17.23
N GLU A 25 -29.05 21.39 -18.56
CA GLU A 25 -30.24 21.35 -19.44
C GLU A 25 -31.12 20.11 -19.17
N LYS A 26 -30.50 18.98 -18.83
CA LYS A 26 -31.23 17.75 -18.45
C LYS A 26 -31.98 17.94 -17.14
N GLU A 27 -31.33 18.39 -16.08
CA GLU A 27 -31.93 18.61 -14.76
C GLU A 27 -33.03 19.71 -14.83
N ALA A 28 -32.79 20.76 -15.58
CA ALA A 28 -33.74 21.85 -15.77
C ALA A 28 -35.06 21.42 -16.44
N ARG A 29 -35.09 20.30 -17.18
CA ARG A 29 -36.34 19.76 -17.74
C ARG A 29 -37.31 19.28 -16.66
N CYS A 30 -36.77 18.80 -15.54
CA CYS A 30 -37.57 18.22 -14.45
C CYS A 30 -38.07 19.28 -13.47
N GLN A 31 -37.21 20.23 -13.05
CA GLN A 31 -37.53 21.24 -12.03
C GLN A 31 -36.69 22.50 -12.19
N PRO A 32 -37.09 23.64 -11.57
CA PRO A 32 -36.19 24.81 -11.47
C PRO A 32 -34.89 24.45 -10.73
N ILE A 33 -33.78 24.98 -11.20
CA ILE A 33 -32.46 24.74 -10.64
C ILE A 33 -31.67 26.03 -10.44
N VAL A 34 -30.83 26.03 -9.40
CA VAL A 34 -29.81 27.05 -9.19
C VAL A 34 -28.45 26.43 -9.47
N VAL A 35 -27.63 27.08 -10.28
CA VAL A 35 -26.32 26.63 -10.70
C VAL A 35 -25.25 27.56 -10.15
N VAL A 36 -24.33 27.04 -9.35
CA VAL A 36 -23.20 27.78 -8.79
C VAL A 36 -21.90 27.34 -9.50
N VAL A 37 -21.17 28.30 -10.04
CA VAL A 37 -19.98 28.03 -10.87
C VAL A 37 -18.74 28.62 -10.24
N SER A 38 -17.64 27.85 -10.20
CA SER A 38 -16.30 28.30 -9.80
C SER A 38 -15.57 28.99 -10.96
N ALA A 39 -14.44 29.63 -10.69
CA ALA A 39 -13.49 30.09 -11.71
C ALA A 39 -13.03 28.94 -12.61
N LEU A 40 -12.57 29.21 -13.83
CA LEU A 40 -11.93 28.23 -14.70
C LEU A 40 -10.72 27.62 -13.96
N GLY A 41 -10.54 26.29 -14.04
CA GLY A 41 -9.51 25.56 -13.30
C GLY A 41 -8.12 26.21 -13.38
N GLY A 42 -7.51 26.52 -12.23
CA GLY A 42 -6.19 27.15 -12.11
C GLY A 42 -6.18 28.69 -12.28
N ILE A 43 -7.32 29.31 -12.61
CA ILE A 43 -7.36 30.78 -12.77
C ILE A 43 -7.24 31.48 -11.42
N THR A 44 -7.83 30.98 -10.36
CA THR A 44 -7.70 31.58 -9.01
C THR A 44 -6.25 31.67 -8.56
N ASP A 45 -5.49 30.56 -8.71
CA ASP A 45 -4.05 30.53 -8.38
C ASP A 45 -3.25 31.52 -9.27
N LYS A 46 -3.64 31.60 -10.55
CA LYS A 46 -3.00 32.52 -11.48
C LYS A 46 -3.31 34.00 -11.15
N LEU A 47 -4.52 34.33 -10.72
CA LEU A 47 -4.89 35.66 -10.23
C LEU A 47 -4.04 36.06 -9.03
N ILE A 48 -3.86 35.12 -8.06
CA ILE A 48 -3.05 35.35 -6.86
C ILE A 48 -1.57 35.54 -7.22
N SER A 49 -1.00 34.64 -8.03
CA SER A 49 0.41 34.72 -8.41
C SER A 49 0.71 36.01 -9.23
N THR A 50 -0.20 36.40 -10.11
CA THR A 50 -0.07 37.65 -10.87
C THR A 50 -0.14 38.89 -9.97
N SER A 51 -0.97 38.89 -8.92
CA SER A 51 -1.02 39.97 -7.94
C SER A 51 0.29 40.10 -7.15
N GLN A 52 0.95 38.98 -6.82
CA GLN A 52 2.26 38.99 -6.19
C GLN A 52 3.36 39.55 -7.10
N LEU A 53 3.38 39.16 -8.37
CA LEU A 53 4.31 39.72 -9.36
C LEU A 53 4.13 41.23 -9.48
N ALA A 54 2.88 41.71 -9.52
CA ALA A 54 2.59 43.14 -9.54
C ALA A 54 3.08 43.87 -8.27
N LYS A 55 2.83 43.30 -7.09
CA LYS A 55 3.33 43.79 -5.80
C LYS A 55 4.84 43.88 -5.75
N GLU A 56 5.54 42.93 -6.31
CA GLU A 56 7.01 42.88 -6.39
C GLU A 56 7.59 43.82 -7.45
N GLY A 57 6.75 44.55 -8.21
CA GLY A 57 7.18 45.42 -9.28
C GLY A 57 7.78 44.74 -10.49
N LYS A 58 7.42 43.47 -10.71
CA LYS A 58 7.91 42.64 -11.82
C LYS A 58 7.02 42.75 -13.05
N ASP A 59 7.56 43.15 -14.22
CA ASP A 59 6.79 43.29 -15.46
C ASP A 59 6.15 42.01 -15.99
N GLU A 60 6.58 40.82 -15.50
CA GLU A 60 6.05 39.53 -15.86
C GLU A 60 4.53 39.37 -15.51
N TRP A 61 3.99 40.22 -14.64
CA TRP A 61 2.55 40.26 -14.37
C TRP A 61 1.74 40.56 -15.63
N LYS A 62 2.25 41.34 -16.57
CA LYS A 62 1.59 41.71 -17.85
C LYS A 62 1.42 40.46 -18.73
N LEU A 63 2.49 39.68 -18.87
CA LEU A 63 2.43 38.41 -19.63
C LEU A 63 1.46 37.43 -19.00
N SER A 64 1.51 37.25 -17.67
CA SER A 64 0.59 36.38 -16.94
C SER A 64 -0.88 36.82 -17.10
N PHE A 65 -1.14 38.12 -17.12
CA PHE A 65 -2.44 38.70 -17.37
C PHE A 65 -2.94 38.40 -18.80
N GLU A 66 -2.10 38.64 -19.83
CA GLU A 66 -2.43 38.35 -21.24
C GLU A 66 -2.76 36.86 -21.47
N GLU A 67 -2.06 35.95 -20.81
CA GLU A 67 -2.38 34.51 -20.85
C GLU A 67 -3.76 34.21 -20.26
N MET A 68 -4.18 34.92 -19.20
CA MET A 68 -5.53 34.76 -18.63
C MET A 68 -6.60 35.27 -19.61
N VAL A 69 -6.37 36.41 -20.25
CA VAL A 69 -7.27 36.96 -21.28
C VAL A 69 -7.40 35.98 -22.43
N SER A 70 -6.26 35.57 -23.01
CA SER A 70 -6.22 34.65 -24.14
C SER A 70 -6.97 33.32 -23.83
N ARG A 71 -6.80 32.77 -22.66
CA ARG A 71 -7.49 31.55 -22.25
C ARG A 71 -9.00 31.68 -22.19
N HIS A 72 -9.51 32.82 -21.68
CA HIS A 72 -10.95 33.05 -21.63
C HIS A 72 -11.51 33.33 -23.03
N HIS A 73 -10.81 34.08 -23.88
CA HIS A 73 -11.20 34.29 -25.27
C HIS A 73 -11.29 32.99 -26.06
N GLN A 74 -10.25 32.16 -25.99
CA GLN A 74 -10.25 30.82 -26.61
C GLN A 74 -11.43 29.95 -26.13
N MET A 75 -11.75 30.02 -24.85
CA MET A 75 -12.92 29.31 -24.31
C MET A 75 -14.21 29.81 -24.90
N ILE A 76 -14.42 31.14 -24.97
CA ILE A 76 -15.61 31.78 -25.57
C ILE A 76 -15.76 31.36 -27.03
N GLU A 77 -14.70 31.48 -27.83
CA GLU A 77 -14.68 31.10 -29.26
C GLU A 77 -15.10 29.64 -29.46
N ALA A 78 -14.61 28.75 -28.58
CA ALA A 78 -14.85 27.31 -28.70
C ALA A 78 -16.29 26.90 -28.29
N VAL A 79 -16.92 27.58 -27.32
CA VAL A 79 -18.19 27.13 -26.74
C VAL A 79 -19.42 27.96 -27.20
N ILE A 80 -19.26 29.23 -27.60
CA ILE A 80 -20.34 30.09 -28.04
C ILE A 80 -20.42 30.12 -29.56
N THR A 81 -21.43 29.50 -30.11
CA THR A 81 -21.60 29.32 -31.57
C THR A 81 -22.35 30.48 -32.24
N ASP A 82 -23.27 31.16 -31.54
CA ASP A 82 -23.99 32.29 -32.05
C ASP A 82 -23.09 33.52 -32.14
N PRO A 83 -22.94 34.19 -33.31
CA PRO A 83 -22.04 35.31 -33.46
C PRO A 83 -22.41 36.53 -32.60
N LYS A 84 -23.69 36.77 -32.43
CA LYS A 84 -24.16 37.93 -31.64
C LYS A 84 -23.94 37.72 -30.16
N ASP A 85 -24.32 36.55 -29.64
CA ASP A 85 -24.10 36.19 -28.23
C ASP A 85 -22.62 36.19 -27.90
N ARG A 86 -21.78 35.79 -28.87
CA ARG A 86 -20.29 35.77 -28.72
C ARG A 86 -19.72 37.18 -28.66
N GLU A 87 -20.16 38.09 -29.55
CA GLU A 87 -19.71 39.49 -29.55
C GLU A 87 -20.15 40.23 -28.27
N ASP A 88 -21.40 40.05 -27.85
CA ASP A 88 -21.92 40.62 -26.61
C ASP A 88 -21.15 40.10 -25.37
N LEU A 89 -20.79 38.82 -25.38
CA LEU A 89 -20.00 38.21 -24.28
C LEU A 89 -18.54 38.70 -24.28
N PHE A 90 -17.89 38.85 -25.44
CA PHE A 90 -16.55 39.45 -25.54
C PHE A 90 -16.54 40.85 -24.94
N ASN A 91 -17.46 41.72 -25.37
CA ASN A 91 -17.57 43.06 -24.86
C ASN A 91 -17.73 43.12 -23.33
N LYS A 92 -18.47 42.17 -22.77
CA LYS A 92 -18.67 42.06 -21.32
C LYS A 92 -17.43 41.55 -20.57
N VAL A 93 -16.78 40.56 -21.09
CA VAL A 93 -15.57 39.93 -20.52
C VAL A 93 -14.36 40.92 -20.62
N ASP A 94 -14.22 41.61 -21.74
CA ASP A 94 -13.14 42.59 -21.95
C ASP A 94 -13.26 43.76 -20.94
N LYS A 95 -14.47 44.24 -20.66
CA LYS A 95 -14.69 45.25 -19.60
C LYS A 95 -14.26 44.73 -18.21
N LEU A 96 -14.48 43.46 -17.92
CA LEU A 96 -14.03 42.88 -16.67
C LEU A 96 -12.47 42.78 -16.62
N PHE A 97 -11.84 42.45 -17.73
CA PHE A 97 -10.38 42.41 -17.83
C PHE A 97 -9.79 43.83 -17.78
N GLU A 98 -10.38 44.85 -18.37
CA GLU A 98 -9.97 46.26 -18.25
C GLU A 98 -9.97 46.73 -16.79
N GLN A 99 -11.03 46.42 -16.04
CA GLN A 99 -11.11 46.68 -14.61
C GLN A 99 -10.01 45.94 -13.81
N LEU A 100 -9.83 44.66 -14.07
CA LEU A 100 -8.80 43.84 -13.41
C LEU A 100 -7.39 44.33 -13.73
N HIS A 101 -7.14 44.71 -14.99
CA HIS A 101 -5.85 45.30 -15.41
C HIS A 101 -5.56 46.59 -14.61
N SER A 102 -6.57 47.46 -14.45
CA SER A 102 -6.42 48.71 -13.69
C SER A 102 -6.06 48.46 -12.23
N ILE A 103 -6.62 47.39 -11.63
CA ILE A 103 -6.27 46.99 -10.23
C ILE A 103 -4.83 46.49 -10.18
N TYR A 104 -4.41 45.59 -11.09
CA TYR A 104 -3.02 45.12 -11.14
C TYR A 104 -2.03 46.24 -11.37
N PHE A 105 -2.35 47.20 -12.29
CA PHE A 105 -1.51 48.34 -12.54
C PHE A 105 -1.38 49.23 -11.33
N GLY A 106 -2.47 49.41 -10.56
CA GLY A 106 -2.43 50.15 -9.28
C GLY A 106 -1.50 49.44 -8.26
N VAL A 107 -1.65 48.13 -8.07
CA VAL A 107 -0.78 47.32 -7.19
C VAL A 107 0.69 47.40 -7.63
N TYR A 108 0.95 47.35 -8.94
CA TYR A 108 2.30 47.47 -9.53
C TYR A 108 2.94 48.81 -9.24
N LEU A 109 2.17 49.90 -9.27
CA LEU A 109 2.68 51.25 -9.02
C LEU A 109 2.96 51.53 -7.54
N ILE A 110 2.09 51.03 -6.64
CA ILE A 110 2.20 51.29 -5.19
C ILE A 110 3.02 50.24 -4.44
N HIS A 111 3.36 49.10 -5.07
CA HIS A 111 4.07 47.98 -4.47
C HIS A 111 3.41 47.44 -3.19
N ASP A 112 2.11 47.58 -3.06
CA ASP A 112 1.33 47.09 -1.92
C ASP A 112 0.08 46.33 -2.39
N LEU A 113 -0.26 45.26 -1.63
CA LEU A 113 -1.41 44.39 -1.89
C LEU A 113 -2.12 44.13 -0.55
N SER A 114 -3.17 44.87 -0.27
CA SER A 114 -4.02 44.65 0.88
C SER A 114 -4.89 43.40 0.69
N HIS A 115 -5.37 42.77 1.79
CA HIS A 115 -6.31 41.67 1.73
C HIS A 115 -7.57 42.02 0.92
N LYS A 116 -8.14 43.23 1.11
CA LYS A 116 -9.30 43.74 0.36
C LYS A 116 -9.02 43.79 -1.16
N THR A 117 -7.85 44.29 -1.55
CA THR A 117 -7.43 44.36 -2.96
C THR A 117 -7.29 42.95 -3.54
N GLN A 118 -6.72 42.02 -2.76
CA GLN A 118 -6.60 40.63 -3.17
C GLN A 118 -7.97 39.95 -3.34
N ASP A 119 -8.90 40.17 -2.41
CA ASP A 119 -10.29 39.68 -2.49
C ASP A 119 -10.99 40.20 -3.75
N ALA A 120 -10.83 41.47 -4.07
CA ALA A 120 -11.34 42.07 -5.29
C ALA A 120 -10.78 41.40 -6.55
N ILE A 121 -9.43 41.20 -6.61
CA ILE A 121 -8.75 40.54 -7.73
C ILE A 121 -9.26 39.12 -7.94
N VAL A 122 -9.29 38.30 -6.89
CA VAL A 122 -9.70 36.89 -7.06
C VAL A 122 -11.14 36.73 -7.47
N SER A 123 -12.01 37.69 -7.12
CA SER A 123 -13.43 37.66 -7.49
C SER A 123 -13.68 37.66 -9.02
N TYR A 124 -12.71 38.14 -9.82
CA TYR A 124 -12.85 38.15 -11.26
C TYR A 124 -12.90 36.77 -11.87
N GLY A 125 -12.28 35.77 -11.24
CA GLY A 125 -12.29 34.38 -11.72
C GLY A 125 -13.71 33.84 -11.91
N GLU A 126 -14.54 33.92 -10.88
CA GLU A 126 -15.92 33.42 -10.90
C GLU A 126 -16.83 34.36 -11.71
N ARG A 127 -16.60 35.65 -11.71
CA ARG A 127 -17.36 36.62 -12.54
C ARG A 127 -17.15 36.36 -14.03
N LEU A 128 -15.91 36.06 -14.45
CA LEU A 128 -15.60 35.72 -15.84
C LEU A 128 -16.22 34.39 -16.25
N SER A 129 -15.96 33.31 -15.49
CA SER A 129 -16.45 31.96 -15.81
C SER A 129 -17.97 31.86 -15.82
N SER A 130 -18.64 32.47 -14.82
CA SER A 130 -20.10 32.41 -14.70
C SER A 130 -20.82 33.14 -15.84
N ASN A 131 -20.23 34.23 -16.38
CA ASN A 131 -20.77 34.92 -17.56
C ASN A 131 -20.65 34.05 -18.82
N ILE A 132 -19.55 33.35 -19.02
CA ILE A 132 -19.37 32.39 -20.12
C ILE A 132 -20.42 31.28 -20.04
N VAL A 133 -20.59 30.66 -18.87
CA VAL A 133 -21.54 29.54 -18.69
C VAL A 133 -23.00 30.02 -18.82
N ALA A 134 -23.33 31.21 -18.32
CA ALA A 134 -24.68 31.79 -18.44
C ALA A 134 -25.07 32.06 -19.89
N THR A 135 -24.14 32.57 -20.71
CA THR A 135 -24.39 32.81 -22.15
C THR A 135 -24.50 31.48 -22.93
N LEU A 136 -23.75 30.47 -22.56
CA LEU A 136 -23.78 29.14 -23.17
C LEU A 136 -25.12 28.43 -22.96
N ILE A 137 -25.78 28.63 -21.81
CA ILE A 137 -27.00 27.94 -21.42
C ILE A 137 -28.23 28.84 -21.74
N ARG A 138 -28.95 28.52 -22.80
CA ARG A 138 -30.09 29.28 -23.23
C ARG A 138 -31.17 29.42 -22.13
N GLY A 139 -31.56 30.67 -21.86
CA GLY A 139 -32.58 30.97 -20.84
C GLY A 139 -32.07 30.97 -19.40
N ALA A 140 -30.78 30.86 -19.18
CA ALA A 140 -30.17 31.03 -17.85
C ALA A 140 -30.22 32.52 -17.44
N LYS A 141 -30.73 32.78 -16.23
CA LYS A 141 -30.67 34.12 -15.60
C LYS A 141 -29.43 34.21 -14.75
N TRP A 142 -28.50 35.08 -15.11
CA TRP A 142 -27.30 35.35 -14.29
C TRP A 142 -27.61 36.39 -13.22
N ILE A 143 -27.17 36.11 -11.98
CA ILE A 143 -27.30 37.05 -10.84
C ILE A 143 -25.92 37.06 -10.13
N ASP A 144 -25.50 38.27 -9.73
CA ASP A 144 -24.23 38.44 -8.97
C ASP A 144 -24.40 38.02 -7.51
N SER A 145 -23.65 37.07 -7.03
CA SER A 145 -23.76 36.59 -5.65
C SER A 145 -23.43 37.64 -4.59
N ARG A 146 -22.66 38.68 -4.93
CA ARG A 146 -22.34 39.80 -4.04
C ARG A 146 -23.58 40.65 -3.67
N GLU A 147 -24.62 40.55 -4.45
CA GLU A 147 -25.89 41.28 -4.14
C GLU A 147 -26.50 40.73 -2.85
N PHE A 148 -26.40 39.44 -2.57
CA PHE A 148 -27.09 38.76 -1.48
C PHE A 148 -26.21 37.93 -0.53
N ILE A 149 -24.99 37.51 -0.92
CA ILE A 149 -24.05 36.87 0.02
C ILE A 149 -23.28 37.99 0.76
N LYS A 150 -23.52 38.12 2.05
CA LYS A 150 -22.94 39.15 2.89
C LYS A 150 -21.99 38.57 3.94
N THR A 151 -20.90 39.29 4.18
CA THR A 151 -19.90 38.93 5.20
C THR A 151 -19.60 40.13 6.09
N THR A 152 -19.09 39.84 7.29
CA THR A 152 -18.53 40.80 8.24
C THR A 152 -17.10 40.41 8.57
N GLU A 153 -16.20 41.36 8.72
CA GLU A 153 -14.82 41.11 9.14
C GLU A 153 -14.77 40.84 10.64
N VAL A 154 -14.34 39.63 11.02
CA VAL A 154 -14.11 39.25 12.45
C VAL A 154 -12.69 38.72 12.57
N ASN A 155 -11.87 39.35 13.40
CA ASN A 155 -10.45 38.96 13.61
C ASN A 155 -9.64 38.83 12.30
N GLY A 156 -9.84 39.72 11.35
CA GLY A 156 -9.15 39.70 10.05
C GLY A 156 -9.64 38.63 9.07
N LYS A 157 -10.78 37.99 9.34
CA LYS A 157 -11.39 36.99 8.45
C LYS A 157 -12.82 37.42 8.09
N ASN A 158 -13.19 37.13 6.84
CA ASN A 158 -14.57 37.37 6.37
C ASN A 158 -15.49 36.23 6.88
N GLU A 159 -16.37 36.53 7.83
CA GLU A 159 -17.37 35.60 8.34
C GLU A 159 -18.73 35.86 7.69
N LEU A 160 -19.51 34.83 7.42
CA LEU A 160 -20.82 34.92 6.79
C LEU A 160 -21.83 35.57 7.76
N ASP A 161 -22.46 36.69 7.32
CA ASP A 161 -23.68 37.19 7.95
C ASP A 161 -24.87 36.33 7.51
N SER A 162 -25.17 35.30 8.29
CA SER A 162 -26.16 34.30 7.92
C SER A 162 -27.59 34.84 7.91
N GLU A 163 -27.95 35.76 8.80
CA GLU A 163 -29.30 36.30 8.88
C GLU A 163 -29.61 37.18 7.67
N LEU A 164 -28.75 38.15 7.41
CA LEU A 164 -28.87 39.07 6.29
C LEU A 164 -28.82 38.32 4.95
N THR A 165 -27.84 37.38 4.83
CA THR A 165 -27.70 36.57 3.61
C THR A 165 -28.96 35.76 3.34
N ASN A 166 -29.50 35.05 4.33
CA ASN A 166 -30.71 34.23 4.14
C ASN A 166 -31.93 35.09 3.72
N HIS A 167 -32.06 36.30 4.25
CA HIS A 167 -33.12 37.22 3.87
C HIS A 167 -32.95 37.64 2.41
N LEU A 168 -31.78 38.16 2.04
CA LEU A 168 -31.51 38.64 0.70
C LEU A 168 -31.55 37.55 -0.37
N VAL A 169 -31.11 36.34 -0.07
CA VAL A 169 -31.23 35.19 -0.98
C VAL A 169 -32.70 34.89 -1.27
N LYS A 170 -33.57 34.91 -0.27
CA LYS A 170 -35.00 34.66 -0.48
C LYS A 170 -35.63 35.73 -1.34
N GLU A 171 -35.25 36.99 -1.17
CA GLU A 171 -35.71 38.09 -2.00
C GLU A 171 -35.22 37.97 -3.46
N ALA A 172 -33.91 37.81 -3.66
CA ALA A 172 -33.27 37.70 -4.98
C ALA A 172 -33.81 36.51 -5.78
N CYS A 173 -34.15 35.42 -5.07
CA CYS A 173 -34.63 34.19 -5.62
C CYS A 173 -36.18 34.01 -5.53
N ALA A 174 -36.94 35.00 -5.11
CA ALA A 174 -38.39 34.92 -5.03
C ALA A 174 -39.06 34.57 -6.39
N ASN A 175 -38.48 35.01 -7.50
CA ASN A 175 -38.92 34.74 -8.85
C ASN A 175 -37.82 34.02 -9.64
N LEU A 176 -37.54 32.76 -9.25
CA LEU A 176 -36.56 31.93 -9.94
C LEU A 176 -36.94 31.68 -11.39
N SER A 177 -36.02 31.91 -12.31
CA SER A 177 -36.11 31.38 -13.66
C SER A 177 -35.93 29.87 -13.66
N ARG A 178 -36.22 29.22 -14.80
CA ARG A 178 -35.99 27.74 -14.91
C ARG A 178 -34.57 27.35 -14.60
N ILE A 179 -33.61 28.21 -14.97
CA ILE A 179 -32.18 28.08 -14.64
C ILE A 179 -31.71 29.44 -14.11
N THR A 180 -31.24 29.48 -12.87
CA THR A 180 -30.57 30.64 -12.28
C THR A 180 -29.12 30.32 -12.06
N LEU A 181 -28.21 31.13 -12.60
CA LEU A 181 -26.75 30.90 -12.54
C LEU A 181 -26.08 31.99 -11.71
N LEU A 182 -25.22 31.52 -10.79
CA LEU A 182 -24.54 32.35 -9.79
C LEU A 182 -23.04 32.10 -9.83
N PRO A 183 -22.20 33.16 -9.72
CA PRO A 183 -20.78 33.00 -9.39
C PRO A 183 -20.65 32.52 -7.95
N GLY A 184 -19.88 31.42 -7.72
CA GLY A 184 -19.55 30.94 -6.37
C GLY A 184 -18.49 31.83 -5.71
N PHE A 185 -18.07 31.47 -4.46
CA PHE A 185 -16.91 32.03 -3.75
C PHE A 185 -17.04 33.49 -3.34
N ILE A 186 -17.59 34.37 -4.18
CA ILE A 186 -17.62 35.82 -3.99
C ILE A 186 -18.78 36.27 -3.13
N SER A 187 -18.54 37.31 -2.34
CA SER A 187 -19.47 37.97 -1.41
C SER A 187 -19.20 39.46 -1.35
N ALA A 188 -19.98 40.19 -0.55
CA ALA A 188 -19.69 41.57 -0.25
C ALA A 188 -19.80 41.82 1.26
N ASP A 189 -18.98 42.72 1.78
CA ASP A 189 -19.09 43.23 3.15
C ASP A 189 -20.47 43.84 3.39
N SER A 190 -21.08 43.49 4.52
CA SER A 190 -22.48 43.93 4.85
C SER A 190 -22.62 45.41 5.13
N HIS A 191 -21.55 46.11 5.52
CA HIS A 191 -21.54 47.52 5.88
C HIS A 191 -21.01 48.40 4.75
N THR A 192 -19.89 48.02 4.13
CA THR A 192 -19.21 48.84 3.12
C THR A 192 -19.66 48.50 1.67
N GLY A 193 -20.17 47.29 1.45
CA GLY A 193 -20.50 46.78 0.10
C GLY A 193 -19.27 46.41 -0.72
N GLU A 194 -18.06 46.49 -0.16
CA GLU A 194 -16.82 46.07 -0.81
C GLU A 194 -16.81 44.55 -1.10
N THR A 195 -16.14 44.19 -2.20
CA THR A 195 -16.04 42.75 -2.57
C THR A 195 -15.20 42.01 -1.58
N THR A 196 -15.73 40.94 -1.03
CA THR A 196 -15.09 39.98 -0.16
C THR A 196 -15.21 38.57 -0.76
N ASN A 197 -14.64 37.58 -0.11
CA ASN A 197 -14.79 36.18 -0.50
C ASN A 197 -15.00 35.24 0.71
N LEU A 198 -15.48 34.04 0.45
CA LEU A 198 -15.77 33.01 1.46
C LEU A 198 -14.57 32.11 1.77
N GLY A 199 -13.38 32.47 1.29
CA GLY A 199 -12.16 31.69 1.51
C GLY A 199 -12.11 30.38 0.73
N ARG A 200 -11.19 29.50 1.11
CA ARG A 200 -10.97 28.22 0.43
C ARG A 200 -12.27 27.41 0.39
N GLY A 201 -12.57 26.83 -0.78
CA GLY A 201 -13.82 26.06 -0.97
C GLY A 201 -15.10 26.92 -1.01
N GLY A 202 -14.95 28.25 -1.15
CA GLY A 202 -16.06 29.19 -1.08
C GLY A 202 -17.18 28.94 -2.09
N SER A 203 -16.91 28.35 -3.27
CA SER A 203 -17.97 28.02 -4.23
C SER A 203 -18.86 26.86 -3.74
N ASP A 204 -18.29 25.86 -3.03
CA ASP A 204 -19.07 24.80 -2.38
C ASP A 204 -19.92 25.42 -1.26
N TYR A 205 -19.30 26.32 -0.50
CA TYR A 205 -19.97 27.00 0.61
C TYR A 205 -21.10 27.92 0.11
N THR A 206 -20.90 28.69 -0.98
CA THR A 206 -21.95 29.48 -1.64
C THR A 206 -23.15 28.57 -1.99
N ALA A 207 -22.90 27.43 -2.62
CA ALA A 207 -23.97 26.52 -3.02
C ALA A 207 -24.73 25.95 -1.81
N ALA A 208 -24.06 25.65 -0.72
CA ALA A 208 -24.68 25.18 0.52
C ALA A 208 -25.51 26.27 1.21
N ILE A 209 -25.02 27.51 1.24
CA ILE A 209 -25.77 28.67 1.75
C ILE A 209 -27.06 28.85 0.96
N ILE A 210 -26.96 28.85 -0.36
CA ILE A 210 -28.13 29.00 -1.26
C ILE A 210 -29.12 27.83 -1.08
N ALA A 211 -28.61 26.60 -1.00
CA ALA A 211 -29.46 25.43 -0.78
C ALA A 211 -30.21 25.51 0.56
N ALA A 212 -29.52 25.92 1.63
CA ALA A 212 -30.12 26.07 2.94
C ALA A 212 -31.14 27.22 2.99
N ALA A 213 -30.83 28.39 2.39
CA ALA A 213 -31.72 29.54 2.38
C ALA A 213 -33.03 29.29 1.60
N LEU A 214 -32.96 28.48 0.53
CA LEU A 214 -34.09 28.16 -0.36
C LEU A 214 -34.78 26.83 -0.01
N ASP A 215 -34.39 26.18 1.10
CA ASP A 215 -34.90 24.86 1.50
C ASP A 215 -34.90 23.86 0.31
N ALA A 216 -33.71 23.73 -0.34
CA ALA A 216 -33.58 22.88 -1.53
C ALA A 216 -33.77 21.38 -1.17
N GLU A 217 -34.25 20.58 -2.12
CA GLU A 217 -34.40 19.12 -1.96
C GLU A 217 -33.06 18.38 -1.97
N LEU A 218 -32.09 18.93 -2.70
CA LEU A 218 -30.81 18.29 -2.93
C LEU A 218 -29.75 19.34 -3.34
N LEU A 219 -28.55 19.23 -2.75
CA LEU A 219 -27.35 19.91 -3.22
C LEU A 219 -26.49 18.92 -3.99
N GLU A 220 -26.25 19.15 -5.29
CA GLU A 220 -25.32 18.33 -6.08
C GLU A 220 -23.99 19.06 -6.26
N ILE A 221 -22.88 18.40 -5.88
CA ILE A 221 -21.52 18.89 -6.08
C ILE A 221 -20.88 18.08 -7.21
N TRP A 222 -20.66 18.73 -8.34
CA TRP A 222 -20.06 18.17 -9.53
C TRP A 222 -18.56 18.48 -9.56
N THR A 223 -17.73 17.42 -9.59
CA THR A 223 -16.26 17.46 -9.50
C THR A 223 -15.65 16.51 -10.52
N ASP A 224 -14.37 16.15 -10.38
CA ASP A 224 -13.61 15.24 -11.25
C ASP A 224 -13.47 13.80 -10.70
N VAL A 225 -14.17 13.48 -9.61
CA VAL A 225 -14.21 12.14 -9.03
C VAL A 225 -15.63 11.59 -8.96
N ASP A 226 -15.78 10.26 -9.00
CA ASP A 226 -17.08 9.58 -8.98
C ASP A 226 -17.82 9.67 -7.63
N GLY A 227 -17.26 10.35 -6.65
CA GLY A 227 -17.78 10.48 -5.30
C GLY A 227 -16.68 10.36 -4.26
N PHE A 228 -17.06 10.15 -2.99
CA PHE A 228 -16.12 9.77 -1.96
C PHE A 228 -15.65 8.33 -2.18
N MET A 229 -14.35 8.11 -2.06
CA MET A 229 -13.74 6.79 -2.22
C MET A 229 -13.31 6.22 -0.86
N THR A 230 -13.26 4.89 -0.75
CA THR A 230 -12.79 4.21 0.48
C THR A 230 -11.36 4.56 0.85
N ALA A 231 -10.55 5.03 -0.10
CA ALA A 231 -9.23 5.62 0.07
C ALA A 231 -8.86 6.46 -1.16
N ASP A 232 -7.72 7.18 -1.13
CA ASP A 232 -7.19 7.89 -2.30
C ASP A 232 -6.85 6.90 -3.43
N PRO A 233 -7.53 6.93 -4.59
CA PRO A 233 -7.31 6.01 -5.70
C PRO A 233 -5.91 6.16 -6.33
N LYS A 234 -5.22 7.29 -6.12
CA LYS A 234 -3.82 7.49 -6.52
C LYS A 234 -2.85 6.67 -5.69
N VAL A 235 -3.26 6.29 -4.47
CA VAL A 235 -2.46 5.46 -3.54
C VAL A 235 -2.92 4.02 -3.58
N ILE A 236 -4.23 3.77 -3.62
CA ILE A 236 -4.87 2.45 -3.55
C ILE A 236 -5.75 2.24 -4.78
N LYS A 237 -5.32 1.39 -5.70
CA LYS A 237 -6.06 1.11 -6.95
C LYS A 237 -7.37 0.36 -6.73
N SER A 238 -7.47 -0.42 -5.65
CA SER A 238 -8.69 -1.15 -5.27
C SER A 238 -9.71 -0.30 -4.52
N ALA A 239 -9.44 1.01 -4.35
CA ALA A 239 -10.41 1.92 -3.77
C ALA A 239 -11.65 2.03 -4.66
N TYR A 240 -12.82 2.00 -4.04
CA TYR A 240 -14.10 2.10 -4.73
C TYR A 240 -14.96 3.20 -4.12
N THR A 241 -15.97 3.65 -4.88
CA THR A 241 -16.86 4.74 -4.47
C THR A 241 -17.77 4.26 -3.32
N ILE A 242 -17.93 5.12 -2.33
CA ILE A 242 -18.82 4.93 -1.19
C ILE A 242 -20.21 5.44 -1.59
N ASP A 243 -21.22 4.61 -1.52
CA ASP A 243 -22.58 4.97 -1.94
C ASP A 243 -23.21 6.00 -1.01
N GLU A 244 -23.07 5.80 0.31
CA GLU A 244 -23.70 6.64 1.34
C GLU A 244 -22.74 6.96 2.49
N LEU A 245 -22.75 8.23 2.90
CA LEU A 245 -22.02 8.74 4.08
C LEU A 245 -22.96 9.57 4.95
N SER A 246 -22.71 9.57 6.26
CA SER A 246 -23.28 10.59 7.13
C SER A 246 -22.55 11.93 6.95
N TYR A 247 -23.18 13.03 7.38
CA TYR A 247 -22.52 14.34 7.37
C TYR A 247 -21.23 14.33 8.20
N VAL A 248 -21.21 13.60 9.31
CA VAL A 248 -20.04 13.50 10.19
C VAL A 248 -18.92 12.71 9.52
N GLU A 249 -19.23 11.56 8.92
CA GLU A 249 -18.25 10.76 8.19
C GLU A 249 -17.63 11.53 7.02
N ALA A 250 -18.45 12.25 6.24
CA ALA A 250 -17.96 13.07 5.13
C ALA A 250 -17.04 14.20 5.64
N MET A 251 -17.41 14.86 6.74
CA MET A 251 -16.62 15.91 7.36
C MET A 251 -15.27 15.41 7.86
N GLU A 252 -15.25 14.25 8.54
CA GLU A 252 -14.03 13.62 9.04
C GLU A 252 -13.09 13.21 7.89
N LEU A 253 -13.62 12.58 6.84
CA LEU A 253 -12.82 12.22 5.66
C LEU A 253 -12.16 13.45 5.02
N CYS A 254 -12.91 14.56 4.91
CA CYS A 254 -12.38 15.80 4.35
C CYS A 254 -11.33 16.46 5.25
N ASN A 255 -11.53 16.46 6.57
CA ASN A 255 -10.58 17.01 7.54
C ASN A 255 -9.23 16.30 7.48
N PHE A 256 -9.25 14.97 7.26
CA PHE A 256 -8.04 14.17 7.13
C PHE A 256 -7.49 14.04 5.70
N GLY A 257 -7.96 14.88 4.74
CA GLY A 257 -7.30 15.06 3.45
C GLY A 257 -8.06 14.62 2.21
N ALA A 258 -9.28 14.08 2.33
CA ALA A 258 -10.14 13.83 1.17
C ALA A 258 -10.61 15.16 0.57
N LYS A 259 -10.05 15.55 -0.58
CA LYS A 259 -10.33 16.83 -1.25
C LYS A 259 -11.59 16.75 -2.13
N VAL A 260 -12.71 16.32 -1.57
CA VAL A 260 -13.96 16.08 -2.32
C VAL A 260 -14.97 17.21 -2.08
N VAL A 261 -15.21 17.57 -0.81
CA VAL A 261 -16.09 18.64 -0.39
C VAL A 261 -15.35 19.50 0.65
N TYR A 262 -15.57 20.80 0.62
CA TYR A 262 -15.02 21.68 1.67
C TYR A 262 -15.82 21.50 2.97
N PRO A 263 -15.19 21.15 4.14
CA PRO A 263 -15.93 20.81 5.36
C PRO A 263 -16.99 21.83 5.81
N PRO A 264 -16.73 23.15 5.82
CA PRO A 264 -17.74 24.15 6.18
C PRO A 264 -19.00 24.13 5.31
N THR A 265 -18.95 23.60 4.09
CA THR A 265 -20.08 23.43 3.19
C THR A 265 -21.19 22.55 3.80
N ILE A 266 -20.80 21.60 4.65
CA ILE A 266 -21.73 20.60 5.23
C ILE A 266 -22.64 21.25 6.28
N TYR A 267 -22.15 22.26 6.99
CA TYR A 267 -22.88 22.86 8.11
C TYR A 267 -24.26 23.47 7.77
N PRO A 268 -24.39 24.36 6.77
CA PRO A 268 -25.68 24.98 6.42
C PRO A 268 -26.74 23.95 6.00
N VAL A 269 -26.35 22.96 5.19
CA VAL A 269 -27.28 21.96 4.66
C VAL A 269 -27.65 20.89 5.70
N ARG A 270 -26.75 20.59 6.63
CA ARG A 270 -27.01 19.68 7.76
C ARG A 270 -28.11 20.21 8.67
N ILE A 271 -28.09 21.51 9.02
CA ILE A 271 -29.12 22.15 9.85
C ILE A 271 -30.51 21.98 9.23
N LYS A 272 -30.57 22.00 7.90
CA LYS A 272 -31.81 21.89 7.12
C LYS A 272 -32.13 20.44 6.68
N ASN A 273 -31.31 19.46 7.04
CA ASN A 273 -31.40 18.09 6.57
C ASN A 273 -31.44 17.95 5.03
N ILE A 274 -30.75 18.83 4.31
CA ILE A 274 -30.66 18.79 2.85
C ILE A 274 -29.56 17.84 2.45
N PRO A 275 -29.85 16.73 1.75
CA PRO A 275 -28.81 15.79 1.31
C PRO A 275 -27.85 16.44 0.31
N ILE A 276 -26.58 16.03 0.36
CA ILE A 276 -25.56 16.39 -0.62
C ILE A 276 -25.29 15.17 -1.50
N ARG A 277 -25.21 15.35 -2.82
CA ARG A 277 -24.75 14.31 -3.74
C ARG A 277 -23.50 14.75 -4.47
N VAL A 278 -22.42 13.99 -4.35
CA VAL A 278 -21.17 14.23 -5.07
C VAL A 278 -21.17 13.40 -6.34
N LYS A 279 -20.93 14.05 -7.49
CA LYS A 279 -20.95 13.42 -8.82
C LYS A 279 -19.77 13.85 -9.69
N ASN A 280 -19.46 13.03 -10.69
CA ASN A 280 -18.40 13.28 -11.64
C ASN A 280 -18.91 13.94 -12.91
N THR A 281 -18.39 15.13 -13.24
CA THR A 281 -18.71 15.85 -14.47
C THR A 281 -18.31 15.09 -15.73
N PHE A 282 -17.24 14.27 -15.64
CA PHE A 282 -16.74 13.48 -16.76
C PHE A 282 -17.38 12.09 -16.86
N ASN A 283 -18.09 11.65 -15.80
CA ASN A 283 -18.85 10.40 -15.75
C ASN A 283 -20.23 10.64 -15.11
N PRO A 284 -21.14 11.39 -15.79
CA PRO A 284 -22.44 11.78 -15.23
C PRO A 284 -23.37 10.59 -14.92
N GLN A 285 -23.12 9.43 -15.48
CA GLN A 285 -23.91 8.22 -15.26
C GLN A 285 -23.56 7.52 -13.93
N SER A 286 -22.39 7.80 -13.34
CA SER A 286 -22.05 7.30 -12.02
C SER A 286 -23.09 7.79 -10.99
N PRO A 287 -23.56 6.90 -10.07
CA PRO A 287 -24.53 7.27 -9.03
C PRO A 287 -23.97 8.32 -8.08
N GLY A 288 -22.66 8.37 -7.89
CA GLY A 288 -21.97 9.24 -6.94
C GLY A 288 -22.10 8.78 -5.48
N THR A 289 -21.73 9.67 -4.56
CA THR A 289 -21.92 9.48 -3.12
C THR A 289 -23.05 10.39 -2.62
N ILE A 290 -24.00 9.85 -1.86
CA ILE A 290 -24.99 10.65 -1.17
C ILE A 290 -24.60 10.84 0.30
N ILE A 291 -24.69 12.08 0.79
CA ILE A 291 -24.41 12.46 2.17
C ILE A 291 -25.72 12.89 2.80
N LYS A 292 -26.14 12.23 3.88
CA LYS A 292 -27.42 12.48 4.58
C LYS A 292 -27.31 12.14 6.08
N ASP A 293 -28.26 12.57 6.88
CA ASP A 293 -28.22 12.36 8.33
C ASP A 293 -28.38 10.87 8.72
N LYS A 294 -29.36 10.18 8.12
CA LYS A 294 -29.65 8.77 8.42
C LYS A 294 -29.25 7.87 7.27
N ILE A 295 -28.36 6.91 7.53
CA ILE A 295 -27.90 5.90 6.60
C ILE A 295 -28.67 4.61 6.85
N GLU A 296 -29.37 4.07 5.84
CA GLU A 296 -30.21 2.89 5.97
C GLU A 296 -29.42 1.57 6.04
N ASN A 297 -28.24 1.50 5.39
CA ASN A 297 -27.41 0.29 5.30
C ASN A 297 -26.03 0.50 5.94
N ASN A 298 -25.99 0.67 7.25
CA ASN A 298 -24.71 0.92 7.94
C ASN A 298 -24.10 -0.36 8.52
N HIS A 299 -23.86 -1.38 7.69
CA HIS A 299 -23.23 -2.65 8.13
C HIS A 299 -21.70 -2.57 8.21
N LYS A 300 -21.06 -1.59 7.59
CA LYS A 300 -19.59 -1.45 7.61
C LYS A 300 -19.18 -0.47 8.71
N PRO A 301 -18.38 -0.90 9.70
CA PRO A 301 -17.97 -0.02 10.80
C PRO A 301 -17.04 1.09 10.35
N ILE A 302 -16.32 0.90 9.23
CA ILE A 302 -15.42 1.88 8.62
C ILE A 302 -15.89 2.18 7.21
N LYS A 303 -15.96 3.45 6.86
CA LYS A 303 -16.36 3.95 5.54
C LYS A 303 -15.17 4.31 4.66
N GLY A 304 -14.13 4.88 5.23
CA GLY A 304 -12.97 5.29 4.46
C GLY A 304 -11.69 5.45 5.27
N ILE A 305 -10.58 5.52 4.55
CA ILE A 305 -9.25 5.82 5.08
C ILE A 305 -8.75 7.07 4.38
N SER A 306 -8.34 8.06 5.17
CA SER A 306 -7.78 9.31 4.67
C SER A 306 -6.40 9.59 5.24
N SER A 307 -5.64 10.50 4.66
CA SER A 307 -4.30 10.81 5.14
C SER A 307 -3.86 12.25 4.86
N ILE A 308 -3.08 12.80 5.78
CA ILE A 308 -2.40 14.08 5.67
C ILE A 308 -0.90 13.81 5.53
N LYS A 309 -0.30 14.27 4.44
CA LYS A 309 1.16 14.27 4.23
C LYS A 309 1.76 15.53 4.83
N GLY A 310 3.04 15.47 5.20
CA GLY A 310 3.72 16.64 5.75
C GLY A 310 3.18 16.99 7.14
N THR A 311 3.28 16.04 8.06
CA THR A 311 2.92 16.19 9.46
C THR A 311 4.18 16.34 10.30
N THR A 312 4.23 17.36 11.14
CA THR A 312 5.23 17.49 12.19
C THR A 312 4.54 17.37 13.56
N LEU A 313 5.06 16.49 14.41
CA LEU A 313 4.65 16.40 15.79
C LEU A 313 5.55 17.29 16.66
N ILE A 314 4.93 18.21 17.41
CA ILE A 314 5.61 19.06 18.40
C ILE A 314 5.17 18.59 19.78
N THR A 315 6.14 18.26 20.63
CA THR A 315 5.86 17.78 21.98
C THR A 315 6.27 18.83 23.01
N VAL A 316 5.28 19.26 23.80
CA VAL A 316 5.46 20.07 25.01
C VAL A 316 5.52 19.08 26.17
N SER A 317 6.63 19.04 26.89
CA SER A 317 6.83 18.08 27.98
C SER A 317 7.58 18.69 29.17
N GLY A 318 7.23 18.26 30.39
CA GLY A 318 7.89 18.69 31.62
C GLY A 318 7.23 18.08 32.85
N LEU A 319 8.05 17.77 33.86
CA LEU A 319 7.55 17.19 35.11
C LEU A 319 6.65 18.14 35.89
N ALA A 320 6.84 19.47 35.73
CA ALA A 320 6.03 20.50 36.36
C ALA A 320 4.68 20.76 35.67
N MET A 321 4.37 20.02 34.61
CA MET A 321 3.04 20.07 33.92
C MET A 321 1.98 19.25 34.67
N VAL A 322 2.39 18.27 35.47
CA VAL A 322 1.49 17.34 36.14
C VAL A 322 0.66 18.06 37.20
N GLY A 323 -0.67 18.02 37.06
CA GLY A 323 -1.61 18.67 37.97
C GLY A 323 -1.68 20.20 37.82
N VAL A 324 -1.04 20.81 36.84
CA VAL A 324 -1.08 22.25 36.60
C VAL A 324 -2.23 22.60 35.66
N ILE A 325 -3.19 23.36 36.20
CA ILE A 325 -4.38 23.80 35.44
C ILE A 325 -3.99 24.84 34.38
N GLY A 326 -4.45 24.65 33.15
CA GLY A 326 -4.39 25.68 32.09
C GLY A 326 -3.20 25.58 31.14
N VAL A 327 -2.32 24.59 31.26
CA VAL A 327 -1.21 24.38 30.30
C VAL A 327 -1.74 24.24 28.88
N ASN A 328 -2.73 23.39 28.64
CA ASN A 328 -3.33 23.21 27.33
C ASN A 328 -3.96 24.50 26.77
N ARG A 329 -4.62 25.31 27.62
CA ARG A 329 -5.12 26.62 27.20
C ARG A 329 -3.99 27.49 26.66
N ARG A 330 -2.85 27.55 27.33
CA ARG A 330 -1.69 28.36 26.91
C ARG A 330 -1.15 27.86 25.57
N ILE A 331 -0.99 26.53 25.41
CA ILE A 331 -0.54 25.94 24.15
C ILE A 331 -1.45 26.36 23.00
N PHE A 332 -2.76 26.14 23.14
CA PHE A 332 -3.70 26.40 22.05
C PHE A 332 -3.93 27.88 21.79
N THR A 333 -3.92 28.72 22.84
CA THR A 333 -4.03 30.18 22.68
C THR A 333 -2.83 30.72 21.91
N ALA A 334 -1.61 30.37 22.32
CA ALA A 334 -0.39 30.82 21.66
C ALA A 334 -0.36 30.43 20.15
N LEU A 335 -0.78 29.23 19.80
CA LEU A 335 -0.84 28.80 18.41
C LEU A 335 -1.96 29.49 17.62
N ALA A 336 -3.15 29.63 18.22
CA ALA A 336 -4.30 30.25 17.57
C ALA A 336 -4.06 31.73 17.28
N ASP A 337 -3.45 32.49 18.23
CA ASP A 337 -3.11 33.91 18.07
C ASP A 337 -2.10 34.15 16.91
N ASN A 338 -1.32 33.12 16.57
CA ASN A 338 -0.41 33.12 15.42
C ASN A 338 -0.94 32.41 14.18
N GLY A 339 -2.24 32.11 14.13
CA GLY A 339 -2.91 31.52 12.96
C GLY A 339 -2.53 30.07 12.65
N ILE A 340 -1.89 29.36 13.60
CA ILE A 340 -1.40 27.99 13.41
C ILE A 340 -2.51 26.98 13.74
N SER A 341 -2.85 26.14 12.77
CA SER A 341 -3.88 25.11 12.89
C SER A 341 -3.33 23.80 13.43
N VAL A 342 -3.91 23.31 14.53
CA VAL A 342 -3.62 22.00 15.11
C VAL A 342 -4.69 21.02 14.65
N PHE A 343 -4.29 19.92 13.98
CA PHE A 343 -5.25 18.93 13.48
C PHE A 343 -5.20 17.60 14.24
N MET A 344 -4.24 17.43 15.15
CA MET A 344 -4.13 16.26 16.02
C MET A 344 -3.60 16.66 17.39
N VAL A 345 -4.17 16.07 18.43
CA VAL A 345 -3.69 16.23 19.82
C VAL A 345 -3.62 14.84 20.44
N SER A 346 -2.47 14.53 21.02
CA SER A 346 -2.27 13.30 21.79
C SER A 346 -1.65 13.66 23.13
N GLN A 347 -2.34 13.33 24.21
CA GLN A 347 -1.89 13.61 25.59
C GLN A 347 -1.88 12.31 26.38
N ALA A 348 -0.76 12.06 27.08
CA ALA A 348 -0.69 10.96 28.03
C ALA A 348 -1.51 11.27 29.30
N SER A 349 -2.08 10.25 29.92
CA SER A 349 -2.85 10.39 31.17
C SER A 349 -2.04 10.96 32.34
N SER A 350 -0.71 10.89 32.28
CA SER A 350 0.19 11.49 33.25
C SER A 350 0.26 13.00 33.19
N GLU A 351 -0.36 13.66 32.19
CA GLU A 351 -0.28 15.11 31.94
C GLU A 351 1.14 15.66 31.75
N SER A 352 2.18 14.82 31.81
CA SER A 352 3.59 15.21 31.69
C SER A 352 4.02 15.60 30.29
N SER A 353 3.21 15.27 29.28
CA SER A 353 3.48 15.61 27.88
C SER A 353 2.21 15.75 27.05
N THR A 354 2.19 16.73 26.16
CA THR A 354 1.16 16.95 25.14
C THR A 354 1.84 17.06 23.78
N SER A 355 1.50 16.15 22.87
CA SER A 355 1.98 16.18 21.48
C SER A 355 0.88 16.73 20.58
N ILE A 356 1.24 17.69 19.73
CA ILE A 356 0.35 18.34 18.77
C ILE A 356 0.85 18.10 17.35
N GLY A 357 -0.08 17.82 16.44
CA GLY A 357 0.21 17.66 15.02
C GLY A 357 -0.09 18.94 14.25
N VAL A 358 0.92 19.49 13.58
CA VAL A 358 0.83 20.67 12.73
C VAL A 358 1.35 20.34 11.33
N ARG A 359 1.09 21.18 10.34
CA ARG A 359 1.68 21.05 9.01
C ARG A 359 3.17 21.36 9.05
N ASP A 360 3.95 20.73 8.17
CA ASP A 360 5.40 20.96 8.09
C ASP A 360 5.72 22.44 7.83
N GLU A 361 4.88 23.15 7.07
CA GLU A 361 5.01 24.58 6.77
C GLU A 361 4.88 25.48 8.01
N ASP A 362 4.07 25.07 9.00
CA ASP A 362 3.80 25.82 10.22
C ASP A 362 4.76 25.45 11.37
N ALA A 363 5.52 24.36 11.21
CA ALA A 363 6.27 23.75 12.31
C ALA A 363 7.31 24.68 12.95
N SER A 364 8.08 25.41 12.14
CA SER A 364 9.12 26.33 12.63
C SER A 364 8.53 27.48 13.45
N GLU A 365 7.42 28.03 12.99
CA GLU A 365 6.73 29.12 13.68
C GLU A 365 6.05 28.61 14.95
N ALA A 366 5.43 27.43 14.92
CA ALA A 366 4.84 26.81 16.09
C ALA A 366 5.86 26.58 17.21
N ILE A 367 7.07 26.09 16.87
CA ILE A 367 8.16 25.90 17.84
C ILE A 367 8.59 27.25 18.41
N ARG A 368 8.75 28.28 17.60
CA ARG A 368 9.14 29.62 18.03
C ARG A 368 8.13 30.19 19.03
N VAL A 369 6.86 30.14 18.68
CA VAL A 369 5.74 30.65 19.49
C VAL A 369 5.64 29.92 20.83
N LEU A 370 5.73 28.60 20.83
CA LEU A 370 5.64 27.80 22.05
C LEU A 370 6.87 27.98 22.96
N ASN A 371 8.07 28.07 22.40
CA ASN A 371 9.26 28.37 23.20
C ASN A 371 9.18 29.77 23.87
N HIS A 372 8.59 30.75 23.17
CA HIS A 372 8.36 32.08 23.74
C HIS A 372 7.29 32.05 24.84
N GLU A 373 6.17 31.35 24.62
CA GLU A 373 5.09 31.23 25.60
C GLU A 373 5.56 30.57 26.91
N PHE A 374 6.47 29.60 26.83
CA PHE A 374 6.98 28.84 27.97
C PHE A 374 8.43 29.20 28.37
N GLU A 375 8.92 30.39 27.98
CA GLU A 375 10.32 30.80 28.17
C GLU A 375 10.75 30.72 29.64
N SER A 376 9.91 31.15 30.58
CA SER A 376 10.20 31.11 32.03
C SER A 376 10.31 29.67 32.55
N GLU A 377 9.39 28.79 32.13
CA GLU A 377 9.36 27.39 32.55
C GLU A 377 10.50 26.58 31.91
N ILE A 378 10.92 26.96 30.74
CA ILE A 378 12.09 26.34 30.09
C ILE A 378 13.37 26.79 30.80
N ALA A 379 13.49 28.06 31.14
CA ALA A 379 14.67 28.59 31.79
C ALA A 379 14.90 28.00 33.22
N ASN A 380 13.83 27.67 33.92
CA ASN A 380 13.89 27.04 35.23
C ASN A 380 13.85 25.50 35.23
N GLY A 381 13.77 24.88 34.04
CA GLY A 381 13.76 23.42 33.84
C GLY A 381 12.41 22.75 34.15
N ALA A 382 11.34 23.50 34.35
CA ALA A 382 9.99 22.98 34.62
C ALA A 382 9.34 22.34 33.36
N ILE A 383 9.64 22.92 32.19
CA ILE A 383 9.26 22.43 30.87
C ILE A 383 10.54 22.26 30.03
N PHE A 384 10.63 21.22 29.27
CA PHE A 384 11.77 21.00 28.37
C PHE A 384 11.59 21.85 27.09
N PRO A 385 12.70 22.24 26.43
CA PRO A 385 12.62 22.87 25.10
C PRO A 385 11.77 22.02 24.13
N MET A 386 10.99 22.70 23.29
CA MET A 386 10.06 22.02 22.38
C MET A 386 10.81 21.07 21.44
N HIS A 387 10.35 19.83 21.40
CA HIS A 387 10.87 18.82 20.49
C HIS A 387 9.92 18.63 19.32
N ALA A 388 10.50 18.66 18.11
CA ALA A 388 9.75 18.40 16.86
C ALA A 388 10.24 17.14 16.18
N GLU A 389 9.30 16.28 15.81
CA GLU A 389 9.55 15.11 14.98
C GLU A 389 8.94 15.33 13.61
N THR A 390 9.79 15.38 12.58
CA THR A 390 9.44 15.67 11.17
C THR A 390 9.46 14.41 10.30
N GLY A 391 9.08 14.55 9.01
CA GLY A 391 9.07 13.42 8.10
C GLY A 391 7.96 12.41 8.39
N LEU A 392 6.84 12.89 8.91
CA LEU A 392 5.70 12.09 9.33
C LEU A 392 4.48 12.28 8.42
N ALA A 393 3.52 11.39 8.58
CA ALA A 393 2.20 11.47 7.96
C ALA A 393 1.14 10.99 8.94
N THR A 394 -0.02 11.65 8.93
CA THR A 394 -1.19 11.25 9.71
C THR A 394 -2.13 10.43 8.84
N VAL A 395 -2.63 9.32 9.37
CA VAL A 395 -3.64 8.46 8.72
C VAL A 395 -4.84 8.39 9.65
N ALA A 396 -6.05 8.46 9.09
CA ALA A 396 -7.29 8.29 9.83
C ALA A 396 -8.16 7.23 9.18
N ILE A 397 -8.74 6.33 9.99
CA ILE A 397 -9.87 5.50 9.62
C ILE A 397 -11.14 6.18 10.12
N VAL A 398 -12.17 6.24 9.26
CA VAL A 398 -13.40 6.99 9.52
C VAL A 398 -14.63 6.09 9.39
N GLY A 399 -15.55 6.21 10.35
CA GLY A 399 -16.86 5.55 10.36
C GLY A 399 -17.58 5.69 11.69
N GLU A 400 -18.85 5.99 11.69
CA GLU A 400 -19.66 6.22 12.90
C GLU A 400 -19.92 4.95 13.72
N ASN A 401 -19.89 3.75 13.10
CA ASN A 401 -20.20 2.50 13.78
C ASN A 401 -19.01 1.87 14.52
N MET A 402 -17.87 2.51 14.57
CA MET A 402 -16.69 1.97 15.27
C MET A 402 -16.95 1.81 16.76
N LYS A 403 -17.70 2.75 17.40
CA LYS A 403 -18.04 2.74 18.81
C LYS A 403 -18.77 1.48 19.26
N HIS A 404 -19.60 0.93 18.39
CA HIS A 404 -20.44 -0.24 18.70
C HIS A 404 -19.86 -1.55 18.13
N THR A 405 -18.67 -1.50 17.54
CA THR A 405 -18.00 -2.67 16.94
C THR A 405 -16.72 -3.01 17.71
N PRO A 406 -16.77 -3.99 18.63
CA PRO A 406 -15.58 -4.40 19.37
C PRO A 406 -14.44 -4.86 18.45
N GLY A 407 -13.20 -4.58 18.85
CA GLY A 407 -12.00 -5.09 18.17
C GLY A 407 -11.46 -4.21 17.04
N ILE A 408 -12.10 -3.09 16.68
CA ILE A 408 -11.63 -2.21 15.59
C ILE A 408 -10.22 -1.69 15.86
N ALA A 409 -9.96 -1.13 17.04
CA ALA A 409 -8.63 -0.63 17.42
C ALA A 409 -7.60 -1.77 17.45
N GLY A 410 -7.96 -2.94 18.00
CA GLY A 410 -7.11 -4.14 17.99
C GLY A 410 -6.75 -4.60 16.58
N LYS A 411 -7.73 -4.61 15.66
CA LYS A 411 -7.52 -4.92 14.23
C LYS A 411 -6.63 -3.89 13.55
N LEU A 412 -6.84 -2.60 13.81
CA LEU A 412 -6.02 -1.49 13.28
C LEU A 412 -4.55 -1.65 13.68
N PHE A 413 -4.27 -1.61 14.98
CA PHE A 413 -2.88 -1.65 15.47
C PHE A 413 -2.23 -3.01 15.24
N GLY A 414 -2.97 -4.11 15.33
CA GLY A 414 -2.49 -5.45 15.00
C GLY A 414 -2.10 -5.60 13.53
N THR A 415 -2.85 -5.00 12.61
CA THR A 415 -2.54 -5.00 11.17
C THR A 415 -1.27 -4.20 10.88
N LEU A 416 -1.12 -3.02 11.49
CA LEU A 416 0.09 -2.19 11.34
C LEU A 416 1.32 -2.90 11.93
N GLY A 417 1.21 -3.43 13.16
CA GLY A 417 2.30 -4.11 13.85
C GLY A 417 2.80 -5.34 13.09
N ARG A 418 1.89 -6.24 12.64
CA ARG A 418 2.25 -7.40 11.81
C ARG A 418 2.92 -7.01 10.49
N SER A 419 2.63 -5.82 9.99
CA SER A 419 3.27 -5.30 8.77
C SER A 419 4.58 -4.55 9.05
N GLY A 420 5.07 -4.54 10.30
CA GLY A 420 6.30 -3.86 10.70
C GLY A 420 6.19 -2.34 10.68
N ILE A 421 4.98 -1.80 10.89
CA ILE A 421 4.74 -0.36 10.90
C ILE A 421 4.60 0.10 12.36
N SER A 422 5.51 0.98 12.79
CA SER A 422 5.44 1.63 14.11
C SER A 422 4.46 2.79 14.06
N VAL A 423 3.57 2.86 15.04
CA VAL A 423 2.70 4.01 15.29
C VAL A 423 3.39 4.92 16.29
N ILE A 424 3.61 6.17 15.90
CA ILE A 424 4.36 7.18 16.68
C ILE A 424 3.44 7.87 17.69
N ALA A 425 2.25 8.26 17.24
CA ALA A 425 1.21 8.84 18.08
C ALA A 425 -0.16 8.39 17.59
N CYS A 426 -1.16 8.40 18.45
CA CYS A 426 -2.55 8.13 18.07
C CYS A 426 -3.51 9.01 18.87
N ALA A 427 -4.68 9.28 18.26
CA ALA A 427 -5.77 9.97 18.89
C ALA A 427 -7.10 9.28 18.53
N GLN A 428 -7.92 9.03 19.54
CA GLN A 428 -9.28 8.49 19.41
C GLN A 428 -10.19 9.24 20.36
N GLY A 429 -11.19 9.91 19.84
CA GLY A 429 -12.17 10.65 20.65
C GLY A 429 -13.27 9.73 21.21
N ALA A 430 -14.00 10.20 22.20
CA ALA A 430 -15.14 9.47 22.81
C ALA A 430 -16.32 9.31 21.83
N SER A 431 -16.39 10.10 20.77
CA SER A 431 -17.36 9.94 19.67
C SER A 431 -17.06 8.73 18.77
N GLU A 432 -15.78 8.31 18.75
CA GLU A 432 -15.28 7.16 17.97
C GLU A 432 -15.66 7.20 16.49
N THR A 433 -15.79 8.39 15.90
CA THR A 433 -16.08 8.58 14.48
C THR A 433 -14.82 8.47 13.62
N ASN A 434 -13.65 8.68 14.24
CA ASN A 434 -12.36 8.42 13.63
C ASN A 434 -11.35 7.86 14.65
N ILE A 435 -10.36 7.12 14.14
CA ILE A 435 -9.11 6.83 14.85
C ILE A 435 -7.99 7.34 13.95
N SER A 436 -7.30 8.36 14.42
CA SER A 436 -6.15 8.93 13.73
C SER A 436 -4.84 8.51 14.38
N PHE A 437 -3.82 8.29 13.57
CA PHE A 437 -2.50 7.87 14.02
C PHE A 437 -1.41 8.39 13.09
N VAL A 438 -0.21 8.53 13.65
CA VAL A 438 0.96 9.08 12.95
C VAL A 438 1.97 7.98 12.68
N VAL A 439 2.49 7.97 11.46
CA VAL A 439 3.54 7.05 11.00
C VAL A 439 4.64 7.81 10.28
N ALA A 440 5.83 7.22 10.16
CA ALA A 440 6.87 7.77 9.29
C ALA A 440 6.38 7.87 7.83
N SER A 441 6.64 8.97 7.13
CA SER A 441 6.17 9.24 5.76
C SER A 441 6.52 8.12 4.78
N LYS A 442 7.67 7.46 4.93
CA LYS A 442 8.07 6.29 4.13
C LYS A 442 7.10 5.11 4.25
N ASN A 443 6.38 5.00 5.35
CA ASN A 443 5.42 3.93 5.62
C ASN A 443 3.98 4.29 5.25
N LEU A 444 3.68 5.54 4.86
CA LEU A 444 2.33 6.00 4.58
C LEU A 444 1.60 5.09 3.58
N ARG A 445 2.20 4.86 2.41
CA ARG A 445 1.58 4.03 1.36
C ARG A 445 1.34 2.60 1.84
N LYS A 446 2.30 2.02 2.57
CA LYS A 446 2.19 0.68 3.13
C LYS A 446 1.05 0.61 4.15
N SER A 447 0.98 1.60 5.07
CA SER A 447 -0.09 1.70 6.06
C SER A 447 -1.49 1.75 5.42
N MET A 448 -1.65 2.64 4.43
CA MET A 448 -2.91 2.78 3.70
C MET A 448 -3.35 1.47 3.04
N ASN A 449 -2.43 0.76 2.37
CA ASN A 449 -2.74 -0.50 1.68
C ASN A 449 -3.12 -1.61 2.64
N VAL A 450 -2.32 -1.86 3.70
CA VAL A 450 -2.63 -2.94 4.66
C VAL A 450 -3.93 -2.72 5.40
N LEU A 451 -4.28 -1.46 5.69
CA LEU A 451 -5.54 -1.13 6.34
C LEU A 451 -6.72 -1.27 5.37
N HIS A 452 -6.57 -0.79 4.13
CA HIS A 452 -7.62 -0.95 3.13
C HIS A 452 -7.96 -2.42 2.89
N ASP A 453 -6.95 -3.26 2.69
CA ASP A 453 -7.14 -4.71 2.57
C ASP A 453 -7.80 -5.32 3.81
N SER A 454 -7.37 -4.89 5.00
CA SER A 454 -7.91 -5.43 6.25
C SER A 454 -9.36 -5.06 6.49
N PHE A 455 -9.78 -3.83 6.18
CA PHE A 455 -11.09 -3.31 6.56
C PHE A 455 -12.15 -3.35 5.46
N PHE A 456 -11.73 -3.19 4.19
CA PHE A 456 -12.71 -3.11 3.11
C PHE A 456 -12.88 -4.43 2.36
N LEU A 457 -12.09 -5.48 2.77
CA LEU A 457 -12.02 -6.72 2.02
C LEU A 457 -11.87 -6.33 0.55
N SER A 458 -10.65 -5.94 0.15
CA SER A 458 -10.34 -6.05 -1.27
C SER A 458 -10.88 -7.42 -1.66
N ASP A 459 -11.57 -7.54 -2.77
CA ASP A 459 -12.14 -8.82 -3.22
C ASP A 459 -11.06 -9.92 -3.20
N TYR A 460 -9.79 -9.53 -3.04
CA TYR A 460 -8.63 -10.42 -3.03
C TYR A 460 -7.62 -10.06 -1.95
N LYS A 461 -7.14 -11.08 -1.21
CA LYS A 461 -5.91 -11.01 -0.42
C LYS A 461 -4.73 -10.98 -1.38
N VAL A 462 -3.85 -9.99 -1.28
CA VAL A 462 -2.68 -9.86 -2.17
C VAL A 462 -1.42 -10.34 -1.47
N LEU A 463 -0.67 -11.26 -2.09
CA LEU A 463 0.72 -11.56 -1.75
C LEU A 463 1.64 -11.02 -2.84
N ASN A 464 2.65 -10.25 -2.44
CA ASN A 464 3.63 -9.64 -3.34
C ASN A 464 4.90 -10.47 -3.36
N LEU A 465 5.20 -11.09 -4.50
CA LEU A 465 6.28 -12.06 -4.64
C LEU A 465 7.51 -11.45 -5.32
N PHE A 466 8.67 -11.61 -4.68
CA PHE A 466 9.98 -11.34 -5.27
C PHE A 466 10.66 -12.69 -5.56
N ILE A 467 10.71 -13.09 -6.82
CA ILE A 467 11.23 -14.40 -7.25
C ILE A 467 12.68 -14.24 -7.70
N CYS A 468 13.60 -14.85 -6.97
CA CYS A 468 15.02 -14.90 -7.31
C CYS A 468 15.41 -16.28 -7.85
N GLY A 469 15.99 -16.30 -9.05
CA GLY A 469 16.35 -17.51 -9.77
C GLY A 469 15.29 -17.94 -10.78
N VAL A 470 15.56 -17.74 -12.06
CA VAL A 470 14.70 -18.12 -13.21
C VAL A 470 15.24 -19.34 -13.97
N GLY A 471 16.02 -20.16 -13.30
CA GLY A 471 16.50 -21.46 -13.79
C GLY A 471 15.37 -22.48 -13.87
N THR A 472 15.74 -23.76 -13.79
CA THR A 472 14.83 -24.90 -13.97
C THR A 472 13.63 -24.86 -13.01
N VAL A 473 13.84 -24.62 -11.72
CA VAL A 473 12.76 -24.56 -10.70
C VAL A 473 11.96 -23.26 -10.80
N GLY A 474 12.64 -22.11 -10.81
CA GLY A 474 11.96 -20.82 -10.78
C GLY A 474 11.12 -20.52 -12.02
N SER A 475 11.57 -20.97 -13.22
CA SER A 475 10.75 -20.84 -14.44
C SER A 475 9.47 -21.68 -14.38
N LYS A 476 9.53 -22.89 -13.79
CA LYS A 476 8.35 -23.72 -13.57
C LYS A 476 7.42 -23.15 -12.49
N LEU A 477 7.96 -22.54 -11.46
CA LEU A 477 7.18 -21.82 -10.46
C LEU A 477 6.38 -20.65 -11.09
N ILE A 478 7.04 -19.81 -11.90
CA ILE A 478 6.39 -18.71 -12.62
C ILE A 478 5.28 -19.24 -13.54
N GLU A 479 5.52 -20.35 -14.24
CA GLU A 479 4.51 -21.00 -15.09
C GLU A 479 3.30 -21.48 -14.26
N GLN A 480 3.53 -22.11 -13.11
CA GLN A 480 2.47 -22.55 -12.18
C GLN A 480 1.68 -21.37 -11.61
N ILE A 481 2.36 -20.31 -11.15
CA ILE A 481 1.70 -19.09 -10.69
C ILE A 481 0.79 -18.54 -11.79
N ARG A 482 1.31 -18.38 -13.00
CA ARG A 482 0.54 -17.87 -14.15
C ARG A 482 -0.71 -18.70 -14.44
N SER A 483 -0.58 -20.03 -14.40
CA SER A 483 -1.69 -20.95 -14.70
C SER A 483 -2.76 -21.02 -13.60
N GLN A 484 -2.41 -20.69 -12.35
CA GLN A 484 -3.31 -20.77 -11.20
C GLN A 484 -3.90 -19.41 -10.79
N GLN A 485 -3.35 -18.30 -11.30
CA GLN A 485 -3.67 -16.95 -10.84
C GLN A 485 -5.17 -16.63 -10.86
N GLU A 486 -5.87 -16.92 -11.98
CA GLU A 486 -7.31 -16.69 -12.08
C GLU A 486 -8.12 -17.63 -11.17
N LYS A 487 -7.73 -18.89 -11.06
CA LYS A 487 -8.42 -19.86 -10.18
C LYS A 487 -8.30 -19.50 -8.72
N LEU A 488 -7.14 -19.00 -8.29
CA LEU A 488 -6.91 -18.54 -6.92
C LEU A 488 -7.73 -17.29 -6.61
N LYS A 489 -7.82 -16.40 -7.59
CA LYS A 489 -8.64 -15.20 -7.51
C LYS A 489 -10.12 -15.56 -7.31
N GLU A 490 -10.66 -16.47 -8.12
CA GLU A 490 -12.06 -16.87 -8.08
C GLU A 490 -12.44 -17.74 -6.87
N ARG A 491 -11.56 -18.70 -6.48
CA ARG A 491 -11.89 -19.69 -5.45
C ARG A 491 -11.49 -19.32 -4.04
N SER A 492 -10.40 -18.56 -3.92
CA SER A 492 -9.75 -18.30 -2.62
C SER A 492 -9.62 -16.81 -2.33
N ASN A 493 -10.15 -15.95 -3.21
CA ASN A 493 -9.96 -14.51 -3.11
C ASN A 493 -8.48 -14.13 -2.88
N LEU A 494 -7.55 -14.82 -3.57
CA LEU A 494 -6.11 -14.61 -3.46
C LEU A 494 -5.52 -14.15 -4.80
N LEU A 495 -4.79 -13.04 -4.76
CA LEU A 495 -3.98 -12.54 -5.87
C LEU A 495 -2.49 -12.72 -5.54
N LEU A 496 -1.80 -13.54 -6.33
CA LEU A 496 -0.35 -13.62 -6.29
C LEU A 496 0.23 -12.59 -7.28
N ASN A 497 0.73 -11.48 -6.73
CA ASN A 497 1.29 -10.38 -7.51
C ASN A 497 2.82 -10.51 -7.57
N VAL A 498 3.37 -10.86 -8.72
CA VAL A 498 4.83 -10.97 -8.90
C VAL A 498 5.38 -9.57 -9.16
N VAL A 499 6.04 -8.98 -8.17
CA VAL A 499 6.55 -7.60 -8.18
C VAL A 499 8.05 -7.49 -8.44
N GLY A 500 8.78 -8.61 -8.34
CA GLY A 500 10.20 -8.67 -8.67
C GLY A 500 10.58 -10.03 -9.25
N ILE A 501 11.40 -10.03 -10.29
CA ILE A 501 12.01 -11.24 -10.86
C ILE A 501 13.49 -10.97 -11.07
N ALA A 502 14.35 -11.82 -10.50
CA ALA A 502 15.80 -11.71 -10.63
C ALA A 502 16.43 -13.00 -11.18
N SER A 503 17.40 -12.85 -12.05
CA SER A 503 18.32 -13.89 -12.51
C SER A 503 19.69 -13.74 -11.85
N SER A 504 20.68 -14.51 -12.26
CA SER A 504 22.07 -14.34 -11.81
C SER A 504 22.75 -13.05 -12.33
N LYS A 505 22.14 -12.36 -13.29
CA LYS A 505 22.75 -11.21 -13.98
C LYS A 505 21.87 -9.96 -13.98
N ASN A 506 20.55 -10.13 -14.03
CA ASN A 506 19.58 -9.08 -14.29
C ASN A 506 18.39 -9.19 -13.33
N ALA A 507 17.72 -8.06 -13.06
CA ALA A 507 16.47 -8.03 -12.31
C ALA A 507 15.48 -7.02 -12.90
N ILE A 508 14.19 -7.29 -12.74
CA ILE A 508 13.10 -6.40 -13.09
C ILE A 508 12.14 -6.26 -11.92
N PHE A 509 11.57 -5.06 -11.75
CA PHE A 509 10.65 -4.73 -10.68
C PHE A 509 9.45 -3.95 -11.19
N SER A 510 8.27 -4.24 -10.67
CA SER A 510 7.05 -3.49 -10.92
C SER A 510 6.14 -3.55 -9.72
N ARG A 511 5.74 -2.42 -9.16
CA ARG A 511 4.78 -2.38 -8.04
C ARG A 511 3.41 -2.90 -8.43
N GLU A 512 3.06 -2.74 -9.70
CA GLU A 512 1.77 -3.11 -10.26
C GLU A 512 1.70 -4.59 -10.66
N GLY A 513 2.83 -5.28 -10.58
CA GLY A 513 2.99 -6.64 -11.06
C GLY A 513 3.69 -6.70 -12.42
N ILE A 514 4.48 -7.75 -12.60
CA ILE A 514 5.22 -8.06 -13.82
C ILE A 514 4.34 -8.93 -14.70
N ASN A 515 4.31 -8.64 -16.01
CA ASN A 515 3.61 -9.48 -16.98
C ASN A 515 4.36 -10.82 -17.17
N LEU A 516 3.78 -11.90 -16.65
CA LEU A 516 4.41 -13.21 -16.67
C LEU A 516 4.50 -13.85 -18.08
N ASN A 517 3.88 -13.24 -19.10
CA ASN A 517 4.03 -13.70 -20.48
C ASN A 517 5.28 -13.11 -21.17
N SER A 518 5.69 -11.88 -20.79
CA SER A 518 6.80 -11.15 -21.42
C SER A 518 8.06 -11.05 -20.54
N TYR A 519 8.02 -11.45 -19.28
CA TYR A 519 9.09 -11.24 -18.28
C TYR A 519 10.49 -11.64 -18.76
N ARG A 520 10.60 -12.73 -19.58
CA ARG A 520 11.92 -13.19 -20.07
C ARG A 520 12.57 -12.20 -21.01
N THR A 521 11.77 -11.53 -21.84
CA THR A 521 12.27 -10.51 -22.78
C THR A 521 12.68 -9.26 -22.01
N GLU A 522 11.84 -8.82 -21.07
CA GLU A 522 12.09 -7.67 -20.21
C GLU A 522 13.33 -7.89 -19.34
N LEU A 523 13.47 -9.07 -18.73
CA LEU A 523 14.61 -9.44 -17.89
C LEU A 523 15.94 -9.46 -18.69
N LYS A 524 15.91 -9.90 -19.95
CA LYS A 524 17.11 -9.88 -20.81
C LYS A 524 17.51 -8.47 -21.24
N ALA A 525 16.56 -7.58 -21.33
CA ALA A 525 16.78 -6.18 -21.74
C ALA A 525 17.15 -5.27 -20.55
N SER A 526 17.03 -5.75 -19.29
CA SER A 526 17.34 -4.94 -18.11
C SER A 526 18.84 -4.89 -17.82
N GLU A 527 19.25 -3.87 -17.06
CA GLU A 527 20.65 -3.65 -16.68
C GLU A 527 21.20 -4.77 -15.77
N PRO A 528 22.53 -4.99 -15.75
CA PRO A 528 23.18 -5.92 -14.86
C PRO A 528 22.88 -5.63 -13.39
N TYR A 529 22.72 -6.69 -12.58
CA TYR A 529 22.26 -6.60 -11.21
C TYR A 529 23.11 -7.40 -10.22
N THR A 530 23.28 -6.90 -8.99
CA THR A 530 24.02 -7.57 -7.92
C THR A 530 23.09 -7.94 -6.76
N PRO A 531 23.49 -8.89 -5.88
CA PRO A 531 22.71 -9.23 -4.68
C PRO A 531 22.46 -8.03 -3.76
N GLU A 532 23.43 -7.10 -3.66
CA GLU A 532 23.31 -5.90 -2.83
C GLU A 532 22.24 -4.96 -3.39
N LEU A 533 22.24 -4.71 -4.69
CA LEU A 533 21.23 -3.90 -5.36
C LEU A 533 19.84 -4.55 -5.25
N LEU A 534 19.77 -5.90 -5.39
CA LEU A 534 18.52 -6.66 -5.19
C LEU A 534 17.93 -6.38 -3.82
N LYS A 535 18.72 -6.45 -2.78
CA LYS A 535 18.31 -6.15 -1.41
C LYS A 535 17.83 -4.72 -1.27
N GLU A 536 18.62 -3.75 -1.75
CA GLU A 536 18.28 -2.34 -1.63
C GLU A 536 16.98 -1.98 -2.33
N ASP A 537 16.74 -2.46 -3.54
CA ASP A 537 15.52 -2.17 -4.28
C ASP A 537 14.29 -2.85 -3.68
N ILE A 538 14.40 -4.10 -3.21
CA ILE A 538 13.31 -4.76 -2.49
C ILE A 538 12.92 -3.97 -1.24
N LEU A 539 13.90 -3.53 -0.44
CA LEU A 539 13.65 -2.73 0.76
C LEU A 539 13.07 -1.34 0.43
N LYS A 540 13.59 -0.69 -0.62
CA LYS A 540 13.09 0.62 -1.10
C LYS A 540 11.67 0.53 -1.64
N MET A 541 11.28 -0.55 -2.25
CA MET A 541 9.90 -0.78 -2.67
C MET A 541 8.93 -0.78 -1.49
N ASN A 542 9.33 -1.24 -0.31
CA ASN A 542 8.54 -1.23 0.93
C ASN A 542 7.07 -1.63 0.70
N ILE A 543 6.85 -2.80 0.12
CA ILE A 543 5.53 -3.34 -0.21
C ILE A 543 5.05 -4.25 0.93
N TYR A 544 3.77 -4.17 1.28
CA TYR A 544 3.16 -5.03 2.28
C TYR A 544 2.97 -6.47 1.78
N ASN A 545 2.75 -7.44 2.70
CA ASN A 545 2.56 -8.87 2.38
C ASN A 545 3.61 -9.39 1.38
N SER A 546 4.86 -9.01 1.61
CA SER A 546 5.97 -9.38 0.72
C SER A 546 6.52 -10.76 1.08
N VAL A 547 6.79 -11.54 0.05
CA VAL A 547 7.44 -12.86 0.14
C VAL A 547 8.64 -12.88 -0.81
N PHE A 548 9.82 -13.11 -0.26
CA PHE A 548 11.02 -13.38 -1.04
C PHE A 548 11.12 -14.88 -1.32
N VAL A 549 11.19 -15.24 -2.59
CA VAL A 549 11.20 -16.63 -3.05
C VAL A 549 12.55 -16.93 -3.69
N ASP A 550 13.37 -17.76 -3.03
CA ASP A 550 14.69 -18.13 -3.55
C ASP A 550 14.66 -19.51 -4.21
N CYS A 551 14.80 -19.50 -5.55
CA CYS A 551 14.95 -20.68 -6.40
C CYS A 551 16.40 -20.82 -6.91
N THR A 552 17.39 -20.27 -6.21
CA THR A 552 18.81 -20.32 -6.55
C THR A 552 19.57 -21.36 -5.73
N ALA A 553 20.86 -21.52 -6.02
CA ALA A 553 21.83 -22.21 -5.18
C ALA A 553 22.95 -21.25 -4.69
N SER A 554 22.68 -19.94 -4.71
CA SER A 554 23.66 -18.90 -4.39
C SER A 554 23.78 -18.71 -2.87
N LYS A 555 25.04 -18.67 -2.39
CA LYS A 555 25.35 -18.33 -1.00
C LYS A 555 25.04 -16.85 -0.70
N ASP A 556 25.31 -15.98 -1.65
CA ASP A 556 25.13 -14.54 -1.50
C ASP A 556 23.63 -14.18 -1.37
N ILE A 557 22.78 -14.89 -2.11
CA ILE A 557 21.31 -14.71 -1.98
C ILE A 557 20.81 -15.24 -0.64
N ALA A 558 21.28 -16.41 -0.20
CA ALA A 558 20.91 -16.96 1.11
C ALA A 558 21.32 -16.05 2.28
N ALA A 559 22.43 -15.31 2.15
CA ALA A 559 22.90 -14.35 3.16
C ALA A 559 21.94 -13.15 3.35
N LEU A 560 21.03 -12.88 2.40
CA LEU A 560 20.08 -11.77 2.49
C LEU A 560 18.86 -12.08 3.35
N TYR A 561 18.58 -13.34 3.69
CA TYR A 561 17.36 -13.76 4.37
C TYR A 561 17.15 -13.07 5.71
N GLN A 562 18.21 -12.95 6.52
CA GLN A 562 18.16 -12.29 7.82
C GLN A 562 17.63 -10.85 7.66
N THR A 563 18.17 -10.10 6.71
CA THR A 563 17.75 -8.73 6.43
C THR A 563 16.29 -8.67 5.98
N PHE A 564 15.84 -9.58 5.12
CA PHE A 564 14.46 -9.59 4.66
C PHE A 564 13.48 -9.90 5.81
N ILE A 565 13.79 -10.89 6.64
CA ILE A 565 12.98 -11.26 7.80
C ILE A 565 12.89 -10.08 8.79
N GLU A 566 13.99 -9.39 9.08
CA GLU A 566 14.03 -8.20 9.92
C GLU A 566 13.17 -7.06 9.40
N HIS A 567 12.93 -7.00 8.09
CA HIS A 567 12.04 -6.02 7.43
C HIS A 567 10.62 -6.56 7.14
N ASN A 568 10.19 -7.58 7.87
CA ASN A 568 8.84 -8.18 7.77
C ASN A 568 8.52 -8.77 6.37
N ILE A 569 9.53 -9.29 5.68
CA ILE A 569 9.39 -10.02 4.43
C ILE A 569 9.53 -11.52 4.74
N SER A 570 8.49 -12.31 4.45
CA SER A 570 8.57 -13.76 4.56
C SER A 570 9.54 -14.33 3.52
N VAL A 571 10.21 -15.44 3.85
CA VAL A 571 11.15 -16.11 2.95
C VAL A 571 10.67 -17.52 2.65
N VAL A 572 10.64 -17.88 1.37
CA VAL A 572 10.42 -19.24 0.87
C VAL A 572 11.65 -19.67 0.08
N ALA A 573 12.32 -20.73 0.50
CA ALA A 573 13.61 -21.11 -0.08
C ALA A 573 13.63 -22.55 -0.59
N ALA A 574 13.97 -22.72 -1.88
CA ALA A 574 14.46 -24.00 -2.40
C ALA A 574 15.97 -24.15 -2.17
N ASN A 575 16.66 -23.07 -1.84
CA ASN A 575 18.07 -23.01 -1.53
C ASN A 575 18.36 -23.59 -0.13
N LYS A 576 19.16 -24.65 -0.07
CA LYS A 576 19.44 -25.37 1.17
C LYS A 576 20.49 -24.70 2.08
N ILE A 577 21.23 -23.71 1.55
CA ILE A 577 22.41 -23.16 2.23
C ILE A 577 22.07 -22.59 3.61
N ALA A 578 21.04 -21.79 3.74
CA ALA A 578 20.65 -21.18 5.00
C ALA A 578 20.20 -22.21 6.05
N ALA A 579 19.39 -23.20 5.64
CA ALA A 579 18.86 -24.21 6.55
C ALA A 579 19.91 -25.26 6.95
N SER A 580 20.94 -25.53 6.11
CA SER A 580 22.01 -26.47 6.36
C SER A 580 23.35 -25.82 6.75
N GLY A 581 23.43 -24.50 6.82
CA GLY A 581 24.62 -23.74 7.23
C GLY A 581 24.96 -23.89 8.72
N LYS A 582 25.61 -22.91 9.33
CA LYS A 582 25.87 -22.93 10.76
C LYS A 582 24.58 -22.98 11.59
N TYR A 583 24.55 -23.79 12.63
CA TYR A 583 23.35 -23.94 13.48
C TYR A 583 22.90 -22.64 14.12
N GLU A 584 23.81 -21.82 14.59
CA GLU A 584 23.51 -20.51 15.17
C GLU A 584 22.78 -19.56 14.19
N ASP A 585 23.21 -19.53 12.92
CA ASP A 585 22.60 -18.72 11.89
C ASP A 585 21.19 -19.22 11.54
N TYR A 586 21.01 -20.54 11.47
CA TYR A 586 19.70 -21.17 11.27
C TYR A 586 18.73 -20.84 12.43
N VAL A 587 19.15 -20.96 13.67
CA VAL A 587 18.33 -20.65 14.86
C VAL A 587 17.94 -19.17 14.82
N ARG A 588 18.89 -18.27 14.57
CA ARG A 588 18.65 -16.83 14.48
C ARG A 588 17.60 -16.50 13.43
N LEU A 589 17.64 -17.11 12.24
CA LEU A 589 16.62 -16.92 11.20
C LEU A 589 15.24 -17.35 11.69
N LYS A 590 15.11 -18.51 12.34
CA LYS A 590 13.83 -19.04 12.86
C LYS A 590 13.28 -18.15 13.99
N GLU A 591 14.10 -17.73 14.92
CA GLU A 591 13.72 -16.87 16.04
C GLU A 591 13.31 -15.47 15.55
N THR A 592 14.10 -14.88 14.64
CA THR A 592 13.75 -13.58 14.07
C THR A 592 12.42 -13.65 13.31
N ALA A 593 12.19 -14.72 12.54
CA ALA A 593 10.94 -14.92 11.83
C ALA A 593 9.74 -15.00 12.80
N LEU A 594 9.90 -15.75 13.89
CA LEU A 594 8.88 -15.86 14.94
C LEU A 594 8.59 -14.52 15.62
N GLN A 595 9.63 -13.79 16.02
CA GLN A 595 9.51 -12.47 16.66
C GLN A 595 8.86 -11.44 15.75
N ARG A 596 9.15 -11.47 14.46
CA ARG A 596 8.60 -10.56 13.45
C ARG A 596 7.21 -10.98 12.94
N GLY A 597 6.74 -12.18 13.29
CA GLY A 597 5.46 -12.72 12.80
C GLY A 597 5.45 -13.02 11.31
N VAL A 598 6.62 -13.25 10.71
CA VAL A 598 6.78 -13.68 9.31
C VAL A 598 7.19 -15.14 9.23
N LYS A 599 7.21 -15.72 8.04
CA LYS A 599 7.54 -17.13 7.82
C LYS A 599 8.89 -17.29 7.14
N PHE A 600 9.67 -18.27 7.60
CA PHE A 600 10.82 -18.82 6.89
C PHE A 600 10.50 -20.28 6.57
N LEU A 601 10.16 -20.58 5.30
CA LEU A 601 9.71 -21.88 4.83
C LEU A 601 10.67 -22.43 3.78
N PHE A 602 10.98 -23.71 3.89
CA PHE A 602 11.96 -24.37 3.03
C PHE A 602 11.66 -25.88 2.85
N GLU A 603 10.40 -26.25 2.70
CA GLU A 603 9.94 -27.63 2.53
C GLU A 603 10.72 -28.37 1.43
N THR A 604 10.98 -27.68 0.33
CA THR A 604 11.64 -28.28 -0.84
C THR A 604 13.12 -28.55 -0.67
N ASN A 605 13.68 -28.19 0.48
CA ASN A 605 15.09 -28.51 0.78
C ASN A 605 15.30 -30.01 0.99
N VAL A 606 14.22 -30.76 1.35
CA VAL A 606 14.27 -32.22 1.50
C VAL A 606 13.06 -32.85 0.80
N GLY A 607 13.31 -33.77 -0.12
CA GLY A 607 12.24 -34.55 -0.78
C GLY A 607 11.43 -33.79 -1.83
N ALA A 608 11.99 -32.73 -2.42
CA ALA A 608 11.32 -31.88 -3.44
C ALA A 608 9.97 -31.34 -2.96
N GLY A 609 8.85 -31.88 -3.44
CA GLY A 609 7.49 -31.44 -3.03
C GLY A 609 6.84 -32.31 -1.95
N LEU A 610 7.56 -33.27 -1.37
CA LEU A 610 7.01 -34.13 -0.30
C LEU A 610 6.84 -33.35 1.00
N PRO A 611 5.73 -33.48 1.74
CA PRO A 611 5.45 -32.75 2.97
C PRO A 611 6.21 -33.41 4.17
N ILE A 612 7.54 -33.25 4.21
CA ILE A 612 8.39 -33.87 5.25
C ILE A 612 8.65 -32.90 6.39
N ILE A 613 9.15 -31.72 6.09
CA ILE A 613 9.50 -30.70 7.09
C ILE A 613 8.23 -30.19 7.78
N GLY A 614 7.19 -29.90 7.04
CA GLY A 614 5.88 -29.53 7.59
C GLY A 614 5.33 -30.58 8.53
N THR A 615 5.37 -31.86 8.16
CA THR A 615 4.93 -32.98 9.00
C THR A 615 5.75 -33.07 10.30
N ILE A 616 7.06 -32.95 10.25
CA ILE A 616 7.92 -32.93 11.45
C ILE A 616 7.54 -31.76 12.37
N ASN A 617 7.34 -30.57 11.82
CA ASN A 617 6.94 -29.39 12.59
C ASN A 617 5.55 -29.55 13.22
N ASP A 618 4.57 -30.12 12.51
CA ASP A 618 3.22 -30.36 13.04
C ASP A 618 3.23 -31.38 14.19
N LEU A 619 4.01 -32.45 14.05
CA LEU A 619 4.20 -33.43 15.15
C LEU A 619 4.80 -32.76 16.39
N ARG A 620 5.89 -32.02 16.23
CA ARG A 620 6.56 -31.31 17.34
C ARG A 620 5.65 -30.26 17.99
N ASN A 621 5.00 -29.42 17.18
CA ASN A 621 4.11 -28.36 17.67
C ASN A 621 2.89 -28.93 18.43
N SER A 622 2.50 -30.17 18.10
CA SER A 622 1.45 -30.91 18.84
C SER A 622 1.97 -31.69 20.06
N GLY A 623 3.25 -31.51 20.44
CA GLY A 623 3.87 -32.09 21.62
C GLY A 623 4.38 -33.52 21.42
N ASP A 624 4.60 -33.97 20.17
CA ASP A 624 5.27 -35.23 19.89
C ASP A 624 6.79 -35.04 19.80
N HIS A 625 7.56 -36.11 20.06
CA HIS A 625 9.02 -36.10 19.97
C HIS A 625 9.50 -37.05 18.88
N ILE A 626 10.31 -36.54 17.97
CA ILE A 626 10.91 -37.35 16.91
C ILE A 626 12.11 -38.10 17.50
N LEU A 627 12.01 -39.43 17.60
CA LEU A 627 13.05 -40.28 18.21
C LEU A 627 14.05 -40.71 17.18
N LYS A 628 13.58 -41.10 15.96
CA LYS A 628 14.43 -41.61 14.90
C LYS A 628 13.92 -41.20 13.53
N ILE A 629 14.84 -40.82 12.65
CA ILE A 629 14.60 -40.62 11.22
C ILE A 629 15.48 -41.59 10.45
N GLU A 630 14.90 -42.36 9.55
CA GLU A 630 15.64 -43.16 8.56
C GLU A 630 15.14 -42.76 7.16
N ALA A 631 16.07 -42.44 6.26
CA ALA A 631 15.66 -41.92 4.97
C ALA A 631 16.61 -42.27 3.83
N VAL A 632 16.04 -42.53 2.64
CA VAL A 632 16.78 -42.57 1.38
C VAL A 632 16.49 -41.25 0.67
N LEU A 633 17.49 -40.35 0.66
CA LEU A 633 17.32 -38.94 0.25
C LEU A 633 18.04 -38.57 -1.07
N SER A 634 18.78 -39.50 -1.67
CA SER A 634 19.44 -39.32 -2.97
C SER A 634 18.78 -40.17 -4.03
N GLY A 635 18.09 -39.53 -4.96
CA GLY A 635 17.53 -40.19 -6.14
C GLY A 635 18.63 -40.80 -7.02
N THR A 636 19.75 -40.10 -7.21
CA THR A 636 20.92 -40.57 -7.97
C THR A 636 21.49 -41.85 -7.42
N ILE A 637 21.80 -41.88 -6.14
CA ILE A 637 22.39 -43.06 -5.51
C ILE A 637 21.41 -44.22 -5.48
N ASN A 638 20.10 -43.95 -5.22
CA ASN A 638 19.08 -44.98 -5.26
C ASN A 638 18.92 -45.57 -6.67
N TYR A 639 18.94 -44.73 -7.72
CA TYR A 639 18.92 -45.18 -9.10
C TYR A 639 20.11 -46.13 -9.43
N ILE A 640 21.33 -45.70 -9.03
CA ILE A 640 22.57 -46.51 -9.26
C ILE A 640 22.43 -47.91 -8.63
N PHE A 641 22.01 -48.01 -7.37
CA PHE A 641 21.85 -49.27 -6.68
C PHE A 641 20.66 -50.11 -7.19
N ASN A 642 19.64 -49.51 -7.77
CA ASN A 642 18.53 -50.22 -8.44
C ASN A 642 18.93 -50.77 -9.81
N LYS A 643 19.87 -50.13 -10.52
CA LYS A 643 20.39 -50.57 -11.83
C LYS A 643 21.46 -51.64 -11.74
N LEU A 644 22.20 -51.65 -10.61
CA LEU A 644 23.26 -52.64 -10.38
C LEU A 644 22.70 -54.06 -10.49
N SER A 645 23.22 -54.88 -11.44
CA SER A 645 22.76 -56.24 -11.72
C SER A 645 23.90 -57.12 -12.26
N ALA A 646 23.64 -58.36 -12.54
CA ALA A 646 24.62 -59.25 -13.18
C ALA A 646 25.11 -58.74 -14.55
N HIS A 647 24.35 -57.86 -15.20
CA HIS A 647 24.63 -57.32 -16.55
C HIS A 647 25.07 -55.84 -16.53
N VAL A 648 24.90 -55.15 -15.42
CA VAL A 648 25.24 -53.72 -15.27
C VAL A 648 26.16 -53.54 -14.09
N SER A 649 27.43 -53.20 -14.33
CA SER A 649 28.44 -52.96 -13.30
C SER A 649 28.21 -51.65 -12.59
N PHE A 650 28.89 -51.42 -11.44
CA PHE A 650 28.79 -50.19 -10.68
C PHE A 650 29.20 -48.96 -11.51
N SER A 651 30.35 -49.05 -12.18
CA SER A 651 30.84 -47.95 -13.03
C SER A 651 29.90 -47.68 -14.22
N GLN A 652 29.29 -48.69 -14.79
CA GLN A 652 28.30 -48.57 -15.84
C GLN A 652 27.00 -47.92 -15.33
N ALA A 653 26.51 -48.35 -14.15
CA ALA A 653 25.31 -47.73 -13.55
C ALA A 653 25.52 -46.25 -13.23
N VAL A 654 26.71 -45.82 -12.78
CA VAL A 654 27.07 -44.38 -12.60
C VAL A 654 27.07 -43.65 -13.93
N SER A 655 27.65 -44.25 -14.99
CA SER A 655 27.69 -43.64 -16.33
C SER A 655 26.27 -43.49 -16.92
N GLU A 656 25.40 -44.48 -16.74
CA GLU A 656 24.00 -44.44 -17.16
C GLU A 656 23.21 -43.36 -16.41
N ALA A 657 23.44 -43.24 -15.08
CA ALA A 657 22.82 -42.16 -14.26
C ALA A 657 23.20 -40.79 -14.81
N LYS A 658 24.47 -40.58 -15.18
CA LYS A 658 24.95 -39.33 -15.79
C LYS A 658 24.31 -39.09 -17.18
N ALA A 659 24.29 -40.09 -18.04
CA ALA A 659 23.74 -39.97 -19.38
C ALA A 659 22.22 -39.67 -19.38
N GLN A 660 21.49 -40.20 -18.42
CA GLN A 660 20.03 -39.97 -18.25
C GLN A 660 19.68 -38.72 -17.44
N GLY A 661 20.69 -37.97 -16.96
CA GLY A 661 20.48 -36.76 -16.21
C GLY A 661 20.02 -36.94 -14.74
N TYR A 662 20.17 -38.12 -14.20
CA TYR A 662 19.92 -38.42 -12.77
C TYR A 662 21.11 -38.01 -11.87
N SER A 663 22.31 -37.86 -12.42
CA SER A 663 23.51 -37.42 -11.73
C SER A 663 23.94 -36.02 -12.20
N GLU A 664 24.56 -35.26 -11.35
CA GLU A 664 25.30 -34.04 -11.69
C GLU A 664 26.34 -34.30 -12.80
N PRO A 665 26.77 -33.29 -13.56
CA PRO A 665 27.83 -33.46 -14.56
C PRO A 665 29.14 -34.08 -13.99
N ASP A 666 29.41 -33.82 -12.73
CA ASP A 666 30.44 -34.51 -11.94
C ASP A 666 29.82 -35.46 -10.91
N PRO A 667 29.75 -36.76 -11.17
CA PRO A 667 29.13 -37.76 -10.27
C PRO A 667 29.72 -37.79 -8.87
N ARG A 668 30.95 -37.30 -8.68
CA ARG A 668 31.61 -37.22 -7.34
C ARG A 668 30.76 -36.40 -6.36
N ILE A 669 30.06 -35.37 -6.82
CA ILE A 669 29.19 -34.54 -6.00
C ILE A 669 28.10 -35.41 -5.35
N ASP A 670 27.43 -36.24 -6.16
CA ASP A 670 26.37 -37.13 -5.68
C ASP A 670 26.93 -38.26 -4.79
N LEU A 671 27.99 -38.91 -5.24
CA LEU A 671 28.61 -40.06 -4.56
C LEU A 671 29.32 -39.71 -3.25
N SER A 672 29.71 -38.45 -3.06
CA SER A 672 30.25 -37.94 -1.80
C SER A 672 29.24 -37.86 -0.67
N GLY A 673 27.95 -37.98 -0.98
CA GLY A 673 26.88 -37.91 0.00
C GLY A 673 26.63 -36.51 0.62
N VAL A 674 27.30 -35.46 0.17
CA VAL A 674 27.20 -34.10 0.76
C VAL A 674 25.76 -33.58 0.72
N ASP A 675 24.97 -33.79 -0.37
CA ASP A 675 23.56 -33.39 -0.44
C ASP A 675 22.70 -34.18 0.57
N VAL A 676 22.98 -35.49 0.75
CA VAL A 676 22.30 -36.33 1.74
C VAL A 676 22.60 -35.85 3.17
N ILE A 677 23.84 -35.47 3.44
CA ILE A 677 24.27 -34.92 4.75
C ILE A 677 23.51 -33.61 5.02
N ARG A 678 23.47 -32.69 4.06
CA ARG A 678 22.73 -31.41 4.21
C ARG A 678 21.26 -31.64 4.51
N LYS A 679 20.63 -32.59 3.80
CA LYS A 679 19.21 -32.94 4.00
C LYS A 679 19.00 -33.54 5.38
N LEU A 680 19.88 -34.43 5.83
CA LEU A 680 19.81 -35.04 7.16
C LEU A 680 19.97 -34.00 8.27
N VAL A 681 20.90 -33.06 8.13
CA VAL A 681 21.11 -31.96 9.07
C VAL A 681 19.82 -31.10 9.19
N ILE A 682 19.19 -30.77 8.06
CA ILE A 682 17.93 -30.02 8.05
C ILE A 682 16.85 -30.79 8.81
N LEU A 683 16.62 -32.06 8.50
CA LEU A 683 15.61 -32.89 9.19
C LEU A 683 15.89 -33.04 10.68
N THR A 684 17.14 -33.21 11.07
CA THR A 684 17.56 -33.36 12.47
C THR A 684 17.30 -32.05 13.25
N ARG A 685 17.58 -30.89 12.64
CA ARG A 685 17.33 -29.60 13.23
C ARG A 685 15.82 -29.34 13.39
N GLU A 686 15.04 -29.65 12.36
CA GLU A 686 13.57 -29.54 12.42
C GLU A 686 12.99 -30.56 13.44
N ALA A 687 13.62 -31.69 13.66
CA ALA A 687 13.28 -32.63 14.74
C ALA A 687 13.65 -32.12 16.16
N GLY A 688 14.38 -30.99 16.26
CA GLY A 688 14.69 -30.33 17.54
C GLY A 688 16.08 -30.59 18.11
N TYR A 689 16.95 -31.20 17.34
CA TYR A 689 18.31 -31.53 17.79
C TYR A 689 19.33 -30.55 17.20
N CYS A 690 20.34 -30.18 18.00
CA CYS A 690 21.48 -29.40 17.55
C CYS A 690 22.47 -30.31 16.81
N VAL A 691 22.75 -30.00 15.54
CA VAL A 691 23.71 -30.77 14.72
C VAL A 691 24.37 -29.86 13.68
N GLU A 692 25.67 -30.07 13.45
CA GLU A 692 26.44 -29.48 12.35
C GLU A 692 26.72 -30.52 11.27
N GLN A 693 27.10 -30.08 10.06
CA GLN A 693 27.41 -31.02 8.98
C GLN A 693 28.61 -31.90 9.31
N ASP A 694 29.57 -31.42 10.13
CA ASP A 694 30.74 -32.15 10.53
C ASP A 694 30.46 -33.16 11.64
N ASP A 695 29.34 -33.08 12.35
CA ASP A 695 28.89 -34.05 13.36
C ASP A 695 28.32 -35.32 12.74
N VAL A 696 28.05 -35.32 11.42
CA VAL A 696 27.45 -36.46 10.73
C VAL A 696 28.52 -37.55 10.46
N GLU A 697 28.36 -38.70 11.07
CA GLU A 697 29.22 -39.85 10.79
C GLU A 697 29.05 -40.28 9.34
N ARG A 698 30.20 -40.35 8.61
CA ARG A 698 30.21 -40.62 7.16
C ARG A 698 30.83 -42.00 6.91
N GLN A 699 30.05 -42.93 6.45
CA GLN A 699 30.54 -44.23 5.96
C GLN A 699 30.25 -44.32 4.46
N LEU A 700 31.18 -43.74 3.66
CA LEU A 700 31.03 -43.73 2.21
C LEU A 700 31.33 -45.13 1.65
N PHE A 701 30.55 -45.52 0.63
CA PHE A 701 30.72 -46.78 -0.10
C PHE A 701 31.80 -46.68 -1.20
N VAL A 702 32.13 -45.47 -1.67
CA VAL A 702 33.30 -45.18 -2.52
C VAL A 702 34.42 -44.64 -1.62
N PRO A 703 35.62 -45.24 -1.64
CA PRO A 703 36.74 -44.76 -0.84
C PRO A 703 37.16 -43.33 -1.16
N GLU A 704 37.60 -42.55 -0.15
CA GLU A 704 37.92 -41.14 -0.32
C GLU A 704 39.01 -40.87 -1.37
N GLU A 705 39.93 -41.80 -1.59
CA GLU A 705 41.01 -41.69 -2.59
C GLU A 705 40.46 -41.51 -4.02
N TYR A 706 39.29 -42.05 -4.33
CA TYR A 706 38.66 -41.92 -5.65
C TYR A 706 38.14 -40.52 -5.95
N PHE A 707 37.87 -39.75 -4.94
CA PHE A 707 37.39 -38.37 -5.13
C PHE A 707 38.51 -37.34 -5.43
N LYS A 708 39.79 -37.78 -5.31
CA LYS A 708 40.97 -36.95 -5.58
C LYS A 708 41.28 -36.89 -7.08
N GLY A 709 41.91 -35.81 -7.56
CA GLY A 709 42.32 -35.63 -8.94
C GLY A 709 41.21 -35.06 -9.87
N SER A 710 41.41 -35.18 -11.17
CA SER A 710 40.45 -34.69 -12.17
C SER A 710 39.25 -35.64 -12.32
N LEU A 711 38.16 -35.13 -12.96
CA LEU A 711 37.01 -35.98 -13.31
C LEU A 711 37.40 -37.13 -14.20
N ALA A 712 38.34 -36.94 -15.14
CA ALA A 712 38.83 -38.00 -16.01
C ALA A 712 39.60 -39.10 -15.22
N ASP A 713 40.30 -38.74 -14.15
CA ASP A 713 40.95 -39.71 -13.29
C ASP A 713 39.94 -40.51 -12.48
N PHE A 714 38.86 -39.82 -11.99
CA PHE A 714 37.74 -40.50 -11.31
C PHE A 714 37.05 -41.53 -12.24
N GLU A 715 36.67 -41.13 -13.46
CA GLU A 715 36.02 -42.01 -14.42
C GLU A 715 36.91 -43.18 -14.85
N ARG A 716 38.23 -43.02 -14.94
CA ARG A 716 39.18 -44.05 -15.24
C ARG A 716 39.30 -45.06 -14.11
N ASN A 717 39.29 -44.58 -12.86
CA ASN A 717 39.51 -45.42 -11.68
C ASN A 717 38.23 -46.11 -11.18
N LEU A 718 37.04 -45.56 -11.48
CA LEU A 718 35.78 -46.10 -11.03
C LEU A 718 35.55 -47.60 -11.34
N PRO A 719 35.91 -48.12 -12.53
CA PRO A 719 35.81 -49.55 -12.82
C PRO A 719 36.59 -50.49 -11.92
N LEU A 720 37.64 -49.99 -11.19
CA LEU A 720 38.38 -50.78 -10.21
C LEU A 720 37.49 -51.23 -9.02
N LEU A 721 36.36 -50.56 -8.80
CA LEU A 721 35.40 -50.95 -7.77
C LEU A 721 34.37 -52.00 -8.24
N ASP A 722 34.26 -52.28 -9.55
CA ASP A 722 33.21 -53.13 -10.09
C ASP A 722 33.27 -54.58 -9.52
N SER A 723 34.45 -55.16 -9.40
CA SER A 723 34.60 -56.50 -8.85
C SER A 723 34.18 -56.63 -7.39
N ARG A 724 34.46 -55.58 -6.58
CA ARG A 724 34.04 -55.53 -5.20
C ARG A 724 32.51 -55.45 -5.09
N PHE A 725 31.87 -54.55 -5.85
CA PHE A 725 30.40 -54.38 -5.82
C PHE A 725 29.70 -55.61 -6.36
N GLU A 726 30.22 -56.28 -7.40
CA GLU A 726 29.65 -57.51 -7.95
C GLU A 726 29.72 -58.69 -6.95
N THR A 727 30.82 -58.85 -6.25
CA THR A 727 30.94 -59.86 -5.20
C THR A 727 29.90 -59.65 -4.09
N GLN A 728 29.81 -58.45 -3.58
CA GLN A 728 28.84 -58.08 -2.54
C GLN A 728 27.39 -58.17 -3.06
N ARG A 729 27.13 -57.81 -4.31
CA ARG A 729 25.79 -57.93 -4.93
C ARG A 729 25.31 -59.38 -4.93
N LYS A 730 26.17 -60.33 -5.34
CA LYS A 730 25.88 -61.76 -5.33
C LYS A 730 25.55 -62.29 -3.94
N GLU A 731 26.31 -61.90 -2.94
CA GLU A 731 26.05 -62.26 -1.55
C GLU A 731 24.70 -61.75 -1.04
N LEU A 732 24.31 -60.56 -1.42
CA LEU A 732 23.02 -59.95 -1.04
C LEU A 732 21.84 -60.59 -1.80
N GLU A 733 22.03 -60.89 -3.08
CA GLU A 733 21.01 -61.54 -3.88
C GLU A 733 20.69 -62.92 -3.29
N ALA A 734 21.74 -63.69 -2.90
CA ALA A 734 21.58 -64.95 -2.21
C ALA A 734 20.83 -64.87 -0.87
N GLN A 735 20.88 -63.64 -0.20
CA GLN A 735 20.17 -63.38 1.05
C GLN A 735 18.82 -62.73 0.81
N GLY A 736 18.40 -62.45 -0.42
CA GLY A 736 17.18 -61.72 -0.77
C GLY A 736 17.20 -60.28 -0.28
N LYS A 737 18.37 -59.62 -0.16
CA LYS A 737 18.56 -58.29 0.33
C LYS A 737 18.94 -57.28 -0.75
N ARG A 738 18.69 -55.99 -0.52
CA ARG A 738 19.05 -54.88 -1.42
C ARG A 738 19.79 -53.80 -0.67
N TRP A 739 20.70 -53.11 -1.33
CA TRP A 739 21.38 -51.92 -0.80
C TRP A 739 20.48 -50.69 -0.83
N ARG A 740 20.66 -49.85 0.19
CA ARG A 740 20.19 -48.47 0.24
C ARG A 740 21.22 -47.62 0.93
N PHE A 741 21.47 -46.42 0.38
CA PHE A 741 22.28 -45.40 1.06
C PHE A 741 21.36 -44.62 1.98
N VAL A 742 21.50 -44.79 3.27
CA VAL A 742 20.54 -44.34 4.28
C VAL A 742 21.14 -43.26 5.15
N ALA A 743 20.41 -42.16 5.26
CA ALA A 743 20.58 -41.13 6.27
C ALA A 743 19.79 -41.52 7.51
N THR A 744 20.46 -41.55 8.66
CA THR A 744 19.87 -41.94 9.93
C THR A 744 20.11 -40.88 10.99
N MET A 745 19.06 -40.46 11.67
CA MET A 745 19.12 -39.74 12.95
C MET A 745 18.49 -40.63 14.02
N ASN A 746 19.17 -40.84 15.15
CA ASN A 746 18.66 -41.58 16.27
C ASN A 746 19.00 -40.85 17.57
N HIS A 747 17.96 -40.27 18.21
CA HIS A 747 18.11 -39.42 19.40
C HIS A 747 19.22 -38.34 19.26
N GLY A 748 19.26 -37.67 18.09
CA GLY A 748 20.25 -36.65 17.76
C GLY A 748 21.54 -37.14 17.15
N ALA A 749 21.94 -38.41 17.31
CA ALA A 749 23.11 -38.99 16.65
C ALA A 749 22.79 -39.18 15.16
N THR A 750 23.68 -38.72 14.30
CA THR A 750 23.46 -38.69 12.84
C THR A 750 24.50 -39.46 12.07
N SER A 751 24.10 -40.23 11.09
CA SER A 751 25.01 -40.99 10.21
C SER A 751 24.46 -41.16 8.80
N VAL A 752 25.36 -41.29 7.83
CA VAL A 752 25.05 -41.69 6.44
C VAL A 752 25.87 -42.90 6.07
N THR A 753 25.20 -43.98 5.69
CA THR A 753 25.86 -45.23 5.42
C THR A 753 25.10 -46.10 4.44
N LEU A 754 25.81 -46.98 3.72
CA LEU A 754 25.21 -48.00 2.86
C LEU A 754 24.72 -49.17 3.74
N LYS A 755 23.40 -49.40 3.77
CA LYS A 755 22.75 -50.47 4.54
C LYS A 755 22.07 -51.49 3.61
N THR A 756 21.79 -52.69 4.14
CA THR A 756 21.09 -53.75 3.42
C THR A 756 19.73 -54.05 4.05
N PHE A 757 18.70 -54.23 3.22
CA PHE A 757 17.35 -54.47 3.68
C PHE A 757 16.73 -55.69 3.01
N GLY A 758 15.96 -56.46 3.77
CA GLY A 758 15.17 -57.59 3.31
C GLY A 758 13.77 -57.15 2.85
N PRO A 759 12.99 -58.11 2.29
CA PRO A 759 11.67 -57.82 1.70
C PRO A 759 10.64 -57.20 2.61
N ASP A 760 10.75 -57.45 3.92
CA ASP A 760 9.81 -56.94 4.93
C ASP A 760 10.04 -55.46 5.29
N HIS A 761 11.13 -54.87 4.83
CA HIS A 761 11.45 -53.47 5.15
C HIS A 761 10.92 -52.51 4.07
N PRO A 762 10.29 -51.38 4.41
CA PRO A 762 9.76 -50.43 3.43
C PRO A 762 10.76 -49.96 2.39
N PHE A 763 12.07 -49.90 2.71
CA PHE A 763 13.11 -49.45 1.79
C PHE A 763 13.45 -50.47 0.69
N TYR A 764 13.06 -51.74 0.86
CA TYR A 764 13.41 -52.82 -0.07
C TYR A 764 12.84 -52.55 -1.50
N ASN A 765 11.58 -52.15 -1.56
CA ASN A 765 10.85 -51.97 -2.81
C ASN A 765 10.93 -50.54 -3.34
N LEU A 766 11.87 -49.70 -2.85
CA LEU A 766 12.03 -48.34 -3.33
C LEU A 766 12.61 -48.32 -4.75
N GLU A 767 11.77 -48.04 -5.74
CA GLU A 767 12.12 -48.06 -7.16
C GLU A 767 12.62 -46.68 -7.63
N ASP A 768 13.32 -46.68 -8.77
CA ASP A 768 13.81 -45.52 -9.51
C ASP A 768 14.60 -44.52 -8.65
N SER A 769 14.32 -43.22 -8.83
CA SER A 769 14.92 -42.12 -8.09
C SER A 769 14.04 -41.61 -6.95
N ASN A 770 13.10 -42.43 -6.45
CA ASN A 770 12.19 -42.02 -5.38
C ASN A 770 12.94 -41.84 -4.05
N ASN A 771 12.43 -40.91 -3.22
CA ASN A 771 12.85 -40.74 -1.84
C ASN A 771 11.82 -41.38 -0.91
N ILE A 772 12.28 -41.81 0.24
CA ILE A 772 11.45 -42.38 1.31
C ILE A 772 12.03 -41.93 2.67
N VAL A 773 11.14 -41.54 3.56
CA VAL A 773 11.44 -41.12 4.92
C VAL A 773 10.55 -41.86 5.90
N LEU A 774 11.18 -42.47 6.90
CA LEU A 774 10.54 -43.20 7.99
C LEU A 774 10.73 -42.38 9.28
N LEU A 775 9.66 -41.93 9.88
CA LEU A 775 9.66 -41.14 11.12
C LEU A 775 9.18 -42.01 12.27
N THR A 776 10.05 -42.28 13.25
CA THR A 776 9.67 -42.91 14.51
C THR A 776 9.55 -41.82 15.57
N THR A 777 8.38 -41.69 16.18
CA THR A 777 8.11 -40.72 17.23
C THR A 777 7.65 -41.40 18.50
N GLU A 778 7.41 -40.67 19.58
CA GLU A 778 6.81 -41.24 20.78
C GLU A 778 5.41 -41.79 20.50
N ARG A 779 4.59 -41.12 19.70
CA ARG A 779 3.25 -41.57 19.31
C ARG A 779 3.27 -42.70 18.26
N TYR A 780 4.19 -42.63 17.31
CA TYR A 780 4.31 -43.58 16.19
C TYR A 780 5.56 -44.43 16.37
N LYS A 781 5.71 -45.05 17.59
CA LYS A 781 6.87 -45.87 17.91
C LYS A 781 6.75 -47.29 17.34
N GLN A 782 5.59 -47.89 17.48
CA GLN A 782 5.32 -49.28 17.01
C GLN A 782 5.12 -49.33 15.50
N TYR A 783 4.45 -48.32 14.96
CA TYR A 783 4.16 -48.17 13.53
C TYR A 783 4.69 -46.80 13.07
N PRO A 784 5.95 -46.73 12.63
CA PRO A 784 6.55 -45.50 12.17
C PRO A 784 5.80 -44.90 10.96
N MET A 785 5.73 -43.56 10.92
CA MET A 785 5.12 -42.87 9.80
C MET A 785 6.03 -42.95 8.58
N LEU A 786 5.44 -43.24 7.39
CA LEU A 786 6.18 -43.35 6.13
C LEU A 786 5.72 -42.30 5.15
N ILE A 787 6.70 -41.55 4.57
CA ILE A 787 6.48 -40.58 3.50
C ILE A 787 7.35 -41.01 2.29
N GLN A 788 6.71 -41.28 1.15
CA GLN A 788 7.40 -41.76 -0.05
C GLN A 788 6.90 -41.03 -1.32
N GLY A 789 7.80 -40.76 -2.25
CA GLY A 789 7.46 -40.24 -3.58
C GLY A 789 8.65 -39.64 -4.33
N TYR A 790 8.39 -38.83 -5.34
CA TYR A 790 9.46 -38.22 -6.13
C TYR A 790 10.32 -37.28 -5.28
N GLY A 791 11.60 -37.57 -5.14
CA GLY A 791 12.58 -36.80 -4.37
C GLY A 791 13.28 -35.68 -5.16
N ALA A 792 12.98 -35.55 -6.46
CA ALA A 792 13.57 -34.56 -7.36
C ALA A 792 12.60 -34.29 -8.53
N GLY A 793 12.86 -33.23 -9.27
CA GLY A 793 12.11 -32.84 -10.45
C GLY A 793 11.68 -31.37 -10.39
N ALA A 794 11.95 -30.62 -11.44
CA ALA A 794 11.69 -29.19 -11.49
C ALA A 794 10.24 -28.81 -11.19
N SER A 795 9.28 -29.54 -11.77
CA SER A 795 7.85 -29.28 -11.59
C SER A 795 7.38 -29.59 -10.17
N VAL A 796 7.87 -30.71 -9.59
CA VAL A 796 7.52 -31.12 -8.22
C VAL A 796 8.13 -30.17 -7.18
N THR A 797 9.39 -29.77 -7.37
CA THR A 797 10.04 -28.79 -6.51
C THR A 797 9.35 -27.43 -6.61
N ALA A 798 9.00 -26.97 -7.82
CA ALA A 798 8.26 -25.73 -8.00
C ALA A 798 6.88 -25.79 -7.30
N ALA A 799 6.19 -26.92 -7.34
CA ALA A 799 4.92 -27.13 -6.64
C ALA A 799 5.08 -27.07 -5.11
N GLY A 800 6.18 -27.61 -4.56
CA GLY A 800 6.49 -27.48 -3.14
C GLY A 800 6.79 -26.03 -2.70
N VAL A 801 7.52 -25.26 -3.52
CA VAL A 801 7.72 -23.82 -3.31
C VAL A 801 6.38 -23.08 -3.35
N PHE A 802 5.54 -23.42 -4.34
CA PHE A 802 4.19 -22.87 -4.47
C PHE A 802 3.33 -23.18 -3.23
N ALA A 803 3.38 -24.42 -2.71
CA ALA A 803 2.67 -24.78 -1.49
C ALA A 803 3.13 -23.96 -0.26
N ASN A 804 4.43 -23.69 -0.13
CA ASN A 804 4.94 -22.81 0.91
C ASN A 804 4.43 -21.38 0.77
N ILE A 805 4.32 -20.84 -0.46
CA ILE A 805 3.71 -19.53 -0.71
C ILE A 805 2.24 -19.54 -0.27
N MET A 806 1.49 -20.60 -0.58
CA MET A 806 0.09 -20.75 -0.17
C MET A 806 -0.06 -20.84 1.36
N SER A 807 0.86 -21.51 2.06
CA SER A 807 0.87 -21.56 3.53
C SER A 807 1.05 -20.18 4.16
N ILE A 808 1.77 -19.24 3.51
CA ILE A 808 1.87 -17.85 3.95
C ILE A 808 0.54 -17.12 3.77
N ALA A 809 -0.21 -17.45 2.74
CA ALA A 809 -1.54 -16.91 2.51
C ALA A 809 -2.59 -17.38 3.56
N ASN A 810 -2.28 -18.39 4.38
CA ASN A 810 -3.24 -19.08 5.28
C ASN A 810 -4.48 -19.61 4.54
N ILE A 811 -4.26 -20.28 3.42
CA ILE A 811 -5.31 -20.94 2.62
C ILE A 811 -5.05 -22.44 2.60
#